data_a3d5db57642e89e8cbb5ed40f8941da2
#
_entry.id   a3d5db57642e89e8cbb5ed40f8941da2
#
_cell.length_a   1.000
_cell.length_b   1.000
_cell.length_c   1.000
_cell.angle_alpha   90.00
_cell.angle_beta   90.00
_cell.angle_gamma   90.00
#
_symmetry.space_group_name_H-M   'P 1'
#
loop_
_entity.id
_entity.type
_entity.pdbx_description
1 polymer ?
#
loop_
_entity_poly.entity_id
_entity_poly.type
_entity_poly.pdbx_seq_one_letter_code
_entity_poly.pdbx_strand_id
1 'polypeptide(L)'
;MALTAADNECNERRIRETAALLGASPPDATLRPDAVLGRATLDRTLPLLEIERDTIGTPPHPRESLSLRELLGEGGMGKVYAGVQRSLGRAVAVKVLGGSETNDRARAALLHEARVTGRLEHPNIVPVHVLGVDATGRPVMVMKRIEGVTWRRLLQDPSHAQWARLLSRHRDRHEAHVEILLRVCDALEYAHAQGVIHRDQKPDNVMLGAFGEVYLLDWGVALDTRSLPTERAVVGTPAYMAPEMIDGDPAGVSPATDVYLLGATLHEALTGETRHAGESLLAVLFSAHRSLPVAYGAEVPSELGALCNEATAREVARRPATVDAFRAGLLAWRRHRGSIELSDAAARALDQALDPRTAHDRETTGRALREARLGFVQSLAAWPDNEAARAGLGRTFAALVRRALDDESPEAARSLYAAWPDADPALAAEIDALAARVAAGRSLSERAAALEREMDTATSRRGHTTTLALFTAILIAATGGVLVHGGASGPPPPLRLLLAVDVGLLIVGTVVTLLARRRMLGNVIGRRITVLLVGGITTFVAADVAADALGAETHVATVMHSLLVAVGLLTTVTQGLPAMALPAAIAFGTALAAALAPGYLNVVAMVGALALALSTLWVVASGRLGVASPVTRPVTAASRPPPP
;
A
#
# COMPACT_ATOMS: atom_id res chain seq x y z
N MET A 1 -36.59 -19.60 21.71
CA MET A 1 -37.82 -19.83 22.54
C MET A 1 -37.34 -19.80 23.98
N ALA A 2 -37.75 -18.82 24.79
CA ALA A 2 -37.35 -18.75 26.20
C ALA A 2 -37.95 -19.95 26.93
N LEU A 3 -37.11 -20.71 27.65
CA LEU A 3 -37.57 -21.78 28.52
C LEU A 3 -38.58 -21.22 29.53
N THR A 4 -39.68 -21.89 29.73
CA THR A 4 -40.71 -21.48 30.72
C THR A 4 -40.14 -21.61 32.13
N ALA A 5 -40.72 -20.92 33.12
CA ALA A 5 -40.31 -21.04 34.51
C ALA A 5 -40.39 -22.50 35.00
N ALA A 6 -41.38 -23.29 34.51
CA ALA A 6 -41.52 -24.70 34.80
C ALA A 6 -40.37 -25.57 34.26
N ASP A 7 -39.86 -25.24 33.08
CA ASP A 7 -38.69 -25.94 32.49
C ASP A 7 -37.44 -25.67 33.32
N ASN A 8 -37.26 -24.44 33.83
CA ASN A 8 -36.14 -24.10 34.71
C ASN A 8 -36.21 -24.83 36.05
N GLU A 9 -37.38 -24.91 36.69
CA GLU A 9 -37.55 -25.67 37.95
C GLU A 9 -37.31 -27.18 37.77
N CYS A 10 -37.76 -27.74 36.65
CA CYS A 10 -37.53 -29.15 36.33
C CYS A 10 -36.01 -29.42 36.13
N ASN A 11 -35.30 -28.53 35.44
CA ASN A 11 -33.86 -28.65 35.21
C ASN A 11 -33.06 -28.43 36.51
N GLU A 12 -33.43 -27.49 37.36
CA GLU A 12 -32.78 -27.30 38.67
C GLU A 12 -32.95 -28.52 39.58
N ARG A 13 -34.12 -29.14 39.59
CA ARG A 13 -34.36 -30.40 40.34
C ARG A 13 -33.45 -31.51 39.82
N ARG A 14 -33.34 -31.68 38.50
CA ARG A 14 -32.45 -32.68 37.89
C ARG A 14 -30.98 -32.44 38.26
N ILE A 15 -30.49 -31.19 38.23
CA ILE A 15 -29.14 -30.87 38.62
C ILE A 15 -28.86 -31.26 40.05
N ARG A 16 -29.80 -31.02 40.98
CA ARG A 16 -29.69 -31.43 42.39
C ARG A 16 -29.68 -32.96 42.55
N GLU A 17 -30.52 -33.68 41.81
CA GLU A 17 -30.55 -35.14 41.80
C GLU A 17 -29.24 -35.72 41.24
N THR A 18 -28.72 -35.16 40.15
CA THR A 18 -27.43 -35.54 39.55
C THR A 18 -26.28 -35.29 40.51
N ALA A 19 -26.20 -34.12 41.14
CA ALA A 19 -25.17 -33.80 42.09
C ALA A 19 -25.20 -34.71 43.33
N ALA A 20 -26.39 -35.09 43.78
CA ALA A 20 -26.56 -36.04 44.89
C ALA A 20 -26.09 -37.45 44.52
N LEU A 21 -26.31 -37.90 43.29
CA LEU A 21 -25.81 -39.18 42.78
C LEU A 21 -24.31 -39.25 42.59
N LEU A 22 -23.69 -38.13 42.24
CA LEU A 22 -22.25 -38.04 41.93
C LEU A 22 -21.38 -37.86 43.20
N GLY A 23 -21.98 -37.55 44.34
CA GLY A 23 -21.31 -37.46 45.62
C GLY A 23 -20.22 -36.36 45.71
N ALA A 24 -19.15 -36.60 46.44
CA ALA A 24 -18.08 -35.62 46.69
C ALA A 24 -16.96 -35.62 45.62
N SER A 25 -17.30 -35.83 44.35
CA SER A 25 -16.33 -35.78 43.27
C SER A 25 -15.77 -34.35 43.11
N PRO A 26 -14.46 -34.16 42.93
CA PRO A 26 -13.89 -32.85 42.62
C PRO A 26 -14.48 -32.27 41.31
N PRO A 27 -14.72 -30.96 41.23
CA PRO A 27 -15.31 -30.32 40.04
C PRO A 27 -14.52 -30.48 38.75
N ASP A 28 -13.21 -30.69 38.84
CA ASP A 28 -12.26 -30.90 37.75
C ASP A 28 -12.10 -32.38 37.37
N ALA A 29 -12.68 -33.31 38.14
CA ALA A 29 -12.64 -34.72 37.81
C ALA A 29 -13.63 -35.05 36.67
N THR A 30 -13.19 -35.89 35.73
CA THR A 30 -14.08 -36.41 34.67
C THR A 30 -15.13 -37.33 35.25
N LEU A 31 -16.41 -36.97 35.10
CA LEU A 31 -17.55 -37.83 35.44
C LEU A 31 -17.69 -38.89 34.34
N ARG A 32 -17.81 -40.15 34.78
CA ARG A 32 -17.94 -41.31 33.88
C ARG A 32 -19.23 -42.09 34.21
N PRO A 33 -19.91 -42.61 33.20
CA PRO A 33 -21.17 -43.30 33.44
C PRO A 33 -20.91 -44.63 34.14
N ASP A 34 -21.46 -44.80 35.32
CA ASP A 34 -21.43 -46.10 35.98
C ASP A 34 -22.30 -47.16 35.29
N ALA A 35 -23.23 -46.73 34.43
CA ALA A 35 -24.27 -47.58 33.85
C ALA A 35 -24.16 -47.84 32.34
N VAL A 36 -23.37 -47.03 31.58
CA VAL A 36 -23.47 -47.01 30.10
C VAL A 36 -22.62 -48.11 29.42
N LEU A 37 -21.65 -48.66 30.13
CA LEU A 37 -20.80 -49.69 29.56
C LEU A 37 -21.36 -51.08 29.95
N GLY A 38 -22.22 -51.65 29.12
CA GLY A 38 -22.72 -53.01 29.28
C GLY A 38 -21.59 -54.04 29.53
N ARG A 39 -21.94 -55.23 30.03
CA ARG A 39 -20.96 -56.29 30.24
C ARG A 39 -20.09 -56.51 28.99
N ALA A 40 -18.88 -55.98 29.02
CA ALA A 40 -17.95 -56.22 27.92
C ALA A 40 -17.45 -57.66 28.03
N THR A 41 -17.97 -58.52 27.17
CA THR A 41 -17.35 -59.80 26.93
C THR A 41 -15.95 -59.58 26.30
N LEU A 42 -14.92 -60.11 26.95
CA LEU A 42 -13.60 -60.16 26.33
C LEU A 42 -13.70 -60.88 25.01
N ASP A 43 -13.31 -60.15 23.99
CA ASP A 43 -13.12 -60.76 22.67
C ASP A 43 -11.93 -61.72 22.79
N ARG A 44 -12.22 -63.02 22.59
CA ARG A 44 -11.18 -64.08 22.64
C ARG A 44 -10.09 -63.91 21.58
N THR A 45 -10.23 -62.93 20.69
CA THR A 45 -9.28 -62.58 19.66
C THR A 45 -8.17 -61.62 20.09
N LEU A 46 -8.26 -61.02 21.32
CA LEU A 46 -7.24 -60.08 21.77
C LEU A 46 -5.92 -60.81 22.05
N PRO A 47 -4.77 -60.28 21.55
CA PRO A 47 -3.47 -60.92 21.77
C PRO A 47 -3.07 -60.86 23.24
N LEU A 48 -2.43 -61.93 23.73
CA LEU A 48 -1.76 -61.98 25.02
C LEU A 48 -0.49 -61.19 24.95
N LEU A 49 -0.39 -60.17 25.82
CA LEU A 49 0.82 -59.35 25.98
C LEU A 49 1.55 -59.75 27.23
N GLU A 50 2.83 -60.20 27.08
CA GLU A 50 3.69 -60.47 28.24
C GLU A 50 4.21 -59.16 28.81
N ILE A 51 3.84 -58.86 30.04
CA ILE A 51 4.23 -57.64 30.77
C ILE A 51 5.26 -58.02 31.82
N GLU A 52 6.48 -57.57 31.63
CA GLU A 52 7.55 -57.70 32.58
C GLU A 52 7.83 -56.35 33.26
N ARG A 53 8.06 -56.37 34.58
CA ARG A 53 8.67 -55.23 35.28
C ARG A 53 10.18 -55.35 35.11
N ASP A 54 10.86 -54.30 34.67
CA ASP A 54 12.31 -54.28 34.52
C ASP A 54 12.98 -54.63 35.83
N THR A 55 13.32 -55.90 35.99
CA THR A 55 14.27 -56.39 37.00
C THR A 55 15.60 -56.58 36.27
N ILE A 56 16.63 -55.90 36.76
CA ILE A 56 17.99 -55.95 36.21
C ILE A 56 18.44 -57.43 36.13
N GLY A 57 18.63 -57.97 34.90
CA GLY A 57 19.20 -59.29 34.68
C GLY A 57 18.37 -60.37 34.00
N THR A 58 17.13 -60.08 33.56
CA THR A 58 16.28 -61.07 32.85
C THR A 58 16.58 -61.08 31.35
N PRO A 59 16.91 -62.22 30.71
CA PRO A 59 17.14 -62.30 29.29
C PRO A 59 15.81 -62.10 28.51
N PRO A 60 15.82 -61.50 27.31
CA PRO A 60 14.62 -61.19 26.55
C PRO A 60 13.93 -62.47 26.07
N HIS A 61 12.64 -62.66 26.37
CA HIS A 61 11.80 -63.72 25.86
C HIS A 61 11.38 -63.44 24.42
N PRO A 62 11.22 -64.46 23.54
CA PRO A 62 10.96 -64.29 22.11
C PRO A 62 9.51 -63.88 21.75
N ARG A 63 8.65 -63.59 22.72
CA ARG A 63 7.25 -63.14 22.49
C ARG A 63 7.15 -61.63 22.62
N GLU A 64 6.07 -61.01 22.08
CA GLU A 64 5.80 -59.55 22.22
C GLU A 64 5.77 -59.19 23.69
N SER A 65 6.93 -58.89 24.28
CA SER A 65 7.07 -58.50 25.66
C SER A 65 7.15 -56.99 25.81
N LEU A 66 6.40 -56.45 26.76
CA LEU A 66 6.39 -55.07 27.19
C LEU A 66 7.18 -54.96 28.49
N SER A 67 8.23 -54.16 28.47
CA SER A 67 8.96 -53.81 29.68
C SER A 67 8.37 -52.53 30.27
N LEU A 68 7.75 -52.61 31.46
CA LEU A 68 7.23 -51.43 32.16
C LEU A 68 8.30 -50.77 32.99
N ARG A 69 8.34 -49.45 32.98
CA ARG A 69 9.27 -48.62 33.74
C ARG A 69 8.52 -47.74 34.76
N GLU A 70 8.71 -46.43 34.69
CA GLU A 70 8.13 -45.45 35.60
C GLU A 70 6.63 -45.25 35.36
N LEU A 71 5.89 -44.90 36.40
CA LEU A 71 4.51 -44.47 36.34
C LEU A 71 4.46 -43.08 35.76
N LEU A 72 3.77 -42.90 34.63
CA LEU A 72 3.55 -41.59 33.97
C LEU A 72 2.35 -40.85 34.52
N GLY A 73 1.31 -41.60 34.94
CA GLY A 73 0.10 -41.02 35.49
C GLY A 73 -0.86 -42.07 36.05
N GLU A 74 -1.72 -41.64 36.96
CA GLU A 74 -2.77 -42.45 37.56
C GLU A 74 -4.09 -41.68 37.46
N GLY A 75 -5.14 -42.30 36.98
CA GLY A 75 -6.46 -41.68 36.82
C GLY A 75 -7.57 -42.69 37.16
N GLY A 76 -8.83 -42.22 37.08
CA GLY A 76 -9.99 -43.02 37.48
C GLY A 76 -10.21 -44.34 36.72
N MET A 77 -9.51 -44.58 35.60
CA MET A 77 -9.61 -45.84 34.83
C MET A 77 -8.39 -46.72 34.94
N GLY A 78 -7.32 -46.28 35.57
CA GLY A 78 -6.09 -47.07 35.62
C GLY A 78 -4.83 -46.28 35.67
N LYS A 79 -3.73 -46.96 35.44
CA LYS A 79 -2.37 -46.44 35.51
C LYS A 79 -1.74 -46.47 34.14
N VAL A 80 -1.02 -45.39 33.77
CA VAL A 80 -0.24 -45.29 32.55
C VAL A 80 1.23 -45.38 32.92
N TYR A 81 1.94 -46.34 32.37
CA TYR A 81 3.36 -46.54 32.57
C TYR A 81 4.16 -46.19 31.33
N ALA A 82 5.33 -45.65 31.49
CA ALA A 82 6.34 -45.68 30.44
C ALA A 82 6.79 -47.13 30.24
N GLY A 83 7.02 -47.52 29.01
CA GLY A 83 7.48 -48.85 28.69
C GLY A 83 8.30 -48.90 27.41
N VAL A 84 8.81 -50.09 27.10
CA VAL A 84 9.49 -50.40 25.85
C VAL A 84 8.81 -51.60 25.22
N GLN A 85 8.39 -51.47 24.00
CA GLN A 85 7.98 -52.62 23.17
C GLN A 85 9.24 -53.27 22.63
N ARG A 86 9.63 -54.41 23.22
CA ARG A 86 10.92 -55.03 22.96
C ARG A 86 11.11 -55.52 21.54
N SER A 87 10.02 -55.98 20.88
CA SER A 87 10.05 -56.45 19.48
C SER A 87 10.51 -55.40 18.49
N LEU A 88 10.19 -54.10 18.76
CA LEU A 88 10.57 -52.97 17.90
C LEU A 88 11.60 -52.04 18.55
N GLY A 89 11.98 -52.27 19.82
CA GLY A 89 12.89 -51.43 20.55
C GLY A 89 12.38 -50.00 20.79
N ARG A 90 11.06 -49.75 20.68
CA ARG A 90 10.50 -48.40 20.77
C ARG A 90 9.90 -48.09 22.13
N ALA A 91 10.02 -46.83 22.55
CA ALA A 91 9.37 -46.32 23.73
C ALA A 91 7.82 -46.24 23.50
N VAL A 92 7.06 -46.71 24.48
CA VAL A 92 5.58 -46.74 24.45
C VAL A 92 5.00 -46.26 25.78
N ALA A 93 3.76 -45.84 25.79
CA ALA A 93 2.95 -45.65 26.97
C ALA A 93 1.99 -46.85 27.08
N VAL A 94 1.91 -47.44 28.26
CA VAL A 94 1.11 -48.64 28.52
C VAL A 94 0.05 -48.33 29.58
N LYS A 95 -1.21 -48.33 29.18
CA LYS A 95 -2.37 -48.10 30.08
C LYS A 95 -2.89 -49.45 30.54
N VAL A 96 -2.93 -49.64 31.85
CA VAL A 96 -3.44 -50.85 32.52
C VAL A 96 -4.47 -50.47 33.55
N LEU A 97 -5.38 -51.40 33.88
CA LEU A 97 -6.36 -51.19 34.94
C LEU A 97 -5.69 -51.08 36.30
N GLY A 98 -6.17 -50.13 37.12
CA GLY A 98 -5.75 -50.00 38.53
C GLY A 98 -6.53 -50.96 39.44
N GLY A 99 -5.86 -51.36 40.56
CA GLY A 99 -6.47 -52.17 41.63
C GLY A 99 -6.42 -53.68 41.45
N SER A 100 -6.73 -54.42 42.54
CA SER A 100 -6.72 -55.87 42.60
C SER A 100 -8.09 -56.48 42.18
N GLU A 101 -9.17 -55.71 42.24
CA GLU A 101 -10.50 -56.12 41.77
C GLU A 101 -10.82 -55.57 40.40
N THR A 102 -10.94 -56.47 39.44
CA THR A 102 -11.36 -56.11 38.07
C THR A 102 -12.85 -55.79 38.07
N ASN A 103 -13.19 -54.53 38.18
CA ASN A 103 -14.52 -54.05 37.91
C ASN A 103 -14.82 -54.15 36.39
N ASP A 104 -15.83 -54.94 36.00
CA ASP A 104 -16.26 -55.13 34.59
C ASP A 104 -16.49 -53.80 33.87
N ARG A 105 -16.87 -52.74 34.59
CA ARG A 105 -17.04 -51.38 34.08
C ARG A 105 -15.76 -50.71 33.65
N ALA A 106 -14.70 -50.74 34.51
CA ALA A 106 -13.38 -50.21 34.19
C ALA A 106 -12.76 -50.93 32.98
N ARG A 107 -13.02 -52.24 32.90
CA ARG A 107 -12.62 -53.07 31.76
C ARG A 107 -13.30 -52.65 30.46
N ALA A 108 -14.63 -52.48 30.49
CA ALA A 108 -15.43 -52.04 29.39
C ALA A 108 -15.01 -50.63 28.92
N ALA A 109 -14.70 -49.72 29.84
CA ALA A 109 -14.25 -48.37 29.58
C ALA A 109 -12.90 -48.34 28.85
N LEU A 110 -11.90 -49.13 29.32
CA LEU A 110 -10.59 -49.21 28.66
C LEU A 110 -10.68 -49.82 27.25
N LEU A 111 -11.54 -50.84 27.07
CA LEU A 111 -11.80 -51.46 25.76
C LEU A 111 -12.48 -50.47 24.81
N HIS A 112 -13.46 -49.69 25.31
CA HIS A 112 -14.13 -48.66 24.54
C HIS A 112 -13.13 -47.57 24.08
N GLU A 113 -12.37 -46.99 25.01
CA GLU A 113 -11.34 -45.99 24.74
C GLU A 113 -10.35 -46.48 23.70
N ALA A 114 -9.79 -47.69 23.88
CA ALA A 114 -8.82 -48.24 22.95
C ALA A 114 -9.38 -48.47 21.54
N ARG A 115 -10.65 -48.92 21.44
CA ARG A 115 -11.33 -49.15 20.17
C ARG A 115 -11.69 -47.85 19.46
N VAL A 116 -12.16 -46.84 20.20
CA VAL A 116 -12.45 -45.51 19.64
C VAL A 116 -11.15 -44.87 19.16
N THR A 117 -10.16 -44.73 20.04
CA THR A 117 -8.87 -44.11 19.73
C THR A 117 -8.15 -44.83 18.60
N GLY A 118 -8.18 -46.18 18.60
CA GLY A 118 -7.51 -47.01 17.58
C GLY A 118 -8.11 -46.89 16.18
N ARG A 119 -9.36 -46.43 16.04
CA ARG A 119 -10.00 -46.14 14.74
C ARG A 119 -9.72 -44.73 14.24
N LEU A 120 -9.22 -43.84 15.10
CA LEU A 120 -8.98 -42.44 14.77
C LEU A 120 -7.50 -42.24 14.40
N GLU A 121 -7.20 -42.38 13.12
CA GLU A 121 -5.84 -42.18 12.59
C GLU A 121 -5.66 -40.72 12.14
N HIS A 122 -5.08 -39.90 13.01
CA HIS A 122 -4.86 -38.48 12.73
C HIS A 122 -3.58 -38.00 13.44
N PRO A 123 -2.78 -37.08 12.83
CA PRO A 123 -1.51 -36.61 13.40
C PRO A 123 -1.63 -35.96 14.79
N ASN A 124 -2.80 -35.41 15.14
CA ASN A 124 -3.06 -34.80 16.43
C ASN A 124 -3.90 -35.69 17.39
N ILE A 125 -4.04 -36.98 17.09
CA ILE A 125 -4.64 -38.00 17.98
C ILE A 125 -3.56 -38.99 18.32
N VAL A 126 -3.49 -39.40 19.62
CA VAL A 126 -2.46 -40.34 20.04
C VAL A 126 -2.64 -41.71 19.37
N PRO A 127 -1.64 -42.23 18.66
CA PRO A 127 -1.75 -43.55 18.02
C PRO A 127 -1.79 -44.68 19.05
N VAL A 128 -2.81 -45.54 18.96
CA VAL A 128 -2.86 -46.82 19.68
C VAL A 128 -2.12 -47.86 18.84
N HIS A 129 -1.11 -48.49 19.43
CA HIS A 129 -0.29 -49.48 18.75
C HIS A 129 -0.82 -50.90 18.88
N VAL A 130 -1.29 -51.26 20.07
CA VAL A 130 -1.82 -52.59 20.37
C VAL A 130 -2.85 -52.50 21.48
N LEU A 131 -3.94 -53.25 21.32
CA LEU A 131 -4.87 -53.61 22.39
C LEU A 131 -4.76 -55.12 22.65
N GLY A 132 -4.43 -55.51 23.84
CA GLY A 132 -4.25 -56.90 24.23
C GLY A 132 -4.70 -57.15 25.66
N VAL A 133 -4.37 -58.33 26.21
CA VAL A 133 -4.64 -58.71 27.59
C VAL A 133 -3.31 -59.15 28.26
N ASP A 134 -3.19 -58.89 29.58
CA ASP A 134 -2.10 -59.43 30.38
C ASP A 134 -2.32 -60.90 30.75
N ALA A 135 -1.36 -61.53 31.42
CA ALA A 135 -1.41 -62.93 31.87
C ALA A 135 -2.63 -63.24 32.80
N THR A 136 -3.23 -62.20 33.40
CA THR A 136 -4.44 -62.31 34.23
C THR A 136 -5.73 -62.07 33.46
N GLY A 137 -5.63 -61.83 32.14
CA GLY A 137 -6.77 -61.53 31.29
C GLY A 137 -7.30 -60.09 31.40
N ARG A 138 -6.56 -59.15 31.97
CA ARG A 138 -6.90 -57.72 32.06
C ARG A 138 -6.52 -57.03 30.78
N PRO A 139 -7.37 -56.13 30.20
CA PRO A 139 -7.04 -55.38 29.01
C PRO A 139 -5.83 -54.44 29.25
N VAL A 140 -5.00 -54.34 28.23
CA VAL A 140 -3.82 -53.48 28.18
C VAL A 140 -3.83 -52.73 26.87
N MET A 141 -3.75 -51.39 26.94
CA MET A 141 -3.63 -50.54 25.77
C MET A 141 -2.21 -50.00 25.65
N VAL A 142 -1.57 -50.26 24.54
CA VAL A 142 -0.23 -49.78 24.21
C VAL A 142 -0.36 -48.67 23.18
N MET A 143 0.20 -47.52 23.50
CA MET A 143 0.10 -46.32 22.65
C MET A 143 1.44 -45.61 22.53
N LYS A 144 1.53 -44.64 21.64
CA LYS A 144 2.70 -43.80 21.50
C LYS A 144 3.03 -43.10 22.81
N ARG A 145 4.29 -43.22 23.25
CA ARG A 145 4.81 -42.38 24.34
C ARG A 145 5.08 -40.99 23.79
N ILE A 146 4.45 -40.00 24.39
CA ILE A 146 4.70 -38.59 24.06
C ILE A 146 5.69 -38.05 25.08
N GLU A 147 6.87 -37.63 24.61
CA GLU A 147 7.84 -36.91 25.43
C GLU A 147 7.47 -35.43 25.44
N GLY A 148 6.77 -35.02 26.49
CA GLY A 148 6.22 -33.67 26.52
C GLY A 148 5.50 -33.35 27.81
N VAL A 149 4.63 -32.35 27.77
CA VAL A 149 3.90 -31.81 28.90
C VAL A 149 2.45 -31.59 28.55
N THR A 150 1.52 -31.77 29.51
CA THR A 150 0.11 -31.41 29.31
C THR A 150 -0.05 -29.90 29.20
N TRP A 151 -1.03 -29.46 28.43
CA TRP A 151 -1.35 -28.03 28.35
C TRP A 151 -1.77 -27.46 29.70
N ARG A 152 -2.45 -28.24 30.53
CA ARG A 152 -2.73 -27.93 31.94
C ARG A 152 -1.49 -27.49 32.70
N ARG A 153 -0.42 -28.26 32.59
CA ARG A 153 0.83 -27.96 33.28
C ARG A 153 1.45 -26.64 32.84
N LEU A 154 1.33 -26.33 31.54
CA LEU A 154 1.80 -25.04 31.02
C LEU A 154 0.94 -23.86 31.50
N LEU A 155 -0.38 -24.03 31.64
CA LEU A 155 -1.27 -23.00 32.19
C LEU A 155 -0.95 -22.72 33.65
N GLN A 156 -0.65 -23.75 34.44
CA GLN A 156 -0.33 -23.65 35.88
C GLN A 156 1.10 -23.16 36.16
N ASP A 157 2.03 -23.38 35.23
CA ASP A 157 3.44 -22.99 35.40
C ASP A 157 3.89 -22.05 34.29
N PRO A 158 3.71 -20.73 34.49
CA PRO A 158 4.15 -19.71 33.53
C PRO A 158 5.66 -19.70 33.27
N SER A 159 6.49 -20.32 34.16
CA SER A 159 7.94 -20.39 34.03
C SER A 159 8.43 -21.66 33.34
N HIS A 160 7.54 -22.58 32.98
CA HIS A 160 7.92 -23.86 32.37
C HIS A 160 8.77 -23.67 31.11
N ALA A 161 9.85 -24.45 30.99
CA ALA A 161 10.82 -24.33 29.89
C ALA A 161 10.21 -24.49 28.48
N GLN A 162 9.08 -25.20 28.35
CA GLN A 162 8.37 -25.34 27.09
C GLN A 162 7.82 -24.00 26.55
N TRP A 163 7.52 -23.03 27.44
CA TRP A 163 7.13 -21.68 27.00
C TRP A 163 8.21 -21.00 26.18
N ALA A 164 9.47 -21.14 26.53
CA ALA A 164 10.57 -20.56 25.75
C ALA A 164 10.58 -21.08 24.30
N ARG A 165 10.27 -22.36 24.09
CA ARG A 165 10.16 -22.96 22.74
C ARG A 165 8.93 -22.49 22.00
N LEU A 166 7.78 -22.39 22.66
CA LEU A 166 6.56 -21.87 22.03
C LEU A 166 6.75 -20.42 21.63
N LEU A 167 7.27 -19.58 22.52
CA LEU A 167 7.49 -18.15 22.27
C LEU A 167 8.62 -17.86 21.27
N SER A 168 9.50 -18.83 21.00
CA SER A 168 10.45 -18.69 19.87
C SER A 168 9.80 -18.79 18.49
N ARG A 169 8.58 -19.33 18.42
CA ARG A 169 7.80 -19.54 17.18
C ARG A 169 6.55 -18.69 17.11
N HIS A 170 6.07 -18.20 18.25
CA HIS A 170 4.85 -17.41 18.39
C HIS A 170 5.18 -16.09 19.10
N ARG A 171 4.49 -15.03 18.74
CA ARG A 171 4.77 -13.67 19.23
C ARG A 171 4.51 -13.51 20.73
N ASP A 172 3.48 -14.20 21.22
CA ASP A 172 3.09 -14.23 22.63
C ASP A 172 2.31 -15.50 22.98
N ARG A 173 1.82 -15.55 24.22
CA ARG A 173 1.07 -16.71 24.72
C ARG A 173 -0.29 -16.89 24.06
N HIS A 174 -0.98 -15.80 23.70
CA HIS A 174 -2.28 -15.90 23.04
C HIS A 174 -2.12 -16.61 21.68
N GLU A 175 -1.11 -16.24 20.91
CA GLU A 175 -0.84 -16.90 19.63
C GLU A 175 -0.45 -18.38 19.82
N ALA A 176 0.36 -18.68 20.84
CA ALA A 176 0.71 -20.06 21.17
C ALA A 176 -0.54 -20.88 21.56
N HIS A 177 -1.44 -20.34 22.39
CA HIS A 177 -2.70 -20.99 22.76
C HIS A 177 -3.61 -21.22 21.56
N VAL A 178 -3.72 -20.21 20.66
CA VAL A 178 -4.49 -20.35 19.43
C VAL A 178 -3.91 -21.46 18.54
N GLU A 179 -2.59 -21.55 18.39
CA GLU A 179 -1.98 -22.62 17.58
C GLU A 179 -2.23 -24.01 18.16
N ILE A 180 -2.17 -24.16 19.50
CA ILE A 180 -2.55 -25.43 20.17
C ILE A 180 -4.01 -25.78 19.85
N LEU A 181 -4.93 -24.82 19.99
CA LEU A 181 -6.35 -25.05 19.72
C LEU A 181 -6.62 -25.39 18.24
N LEU A 182 -5.90 -24.78 17.29
CA LEU A 182 -6.03 -25.13 15.88
C LEU A 182 -5.74 -26.62 15.65
N ARG A 183 -4.70 -27.17 16.31
CA ARG A 183 -4.38 -28.60 16.22
C ARG A 183 -5.44 -29.49 16.89
N VAL A 184 -6.02 -29.02 18.00
CA VAL A 184 -7.15 -29.71 18.64
C VAL A 184 -8.39 -29.67 17.73
N CYS A 185 -8.67 -28.55 17.07
CA CYS A 185 -9.73 -28.45 16.07
C CYS A 185 -9.54 -29.46 14.93
N ASP A 186 -8.31 -29.56 14.38
CA ASP A 186 -8.01 -30.53 13.32
C ASP A 186 -8.33 -31.98 13.76
N ALA A 187 -8.02 -32.35 15.01
CA ALA A 187 -8.33 -33.67 15.58
C ALA A 187 -9.84 -33.90 15.76
N LEU A 188 -10.55 -32.90 16.28
CA LEU A 188 -12.01 -33.00 16.54
C LEU A 188 -12.81 -33.00 15.24
N GLU A 189 -12.43 -32.19 14.25
CA GLU A 189 -13.07 -32.18 12.93
C GLU A 189 -12.98 -33.55 12.25
N TYR A 190 -11.79 -34.16 12.28
CA TYR A 190 -11.59 -35.51 11.79
C TYR A 190 -12.46 -36.53 12.54
N ALA A 191 -12.50 -36.46 13.91
CA ALA A 191 -13.32 -37.35 14.70
C ALA A 191 -14.82 -37.20 14.41
N HIS A 192 -15.30 -35.97 14.26
CA HIS A 192 -16.70 -35.68 13.90
C HIS A 192 -17.04 -36.24 12.52
N ALA A 193 -16.14 -36.14 11.55
CA ALA A 193 -16.32 -36.77 10.23
C ALA A 193 -16.41 -38.31 10.32
N GLN A 194 -15.77 -38.91 11.35
CA GLN A 194 -15.89 -40.34 11.66
C GLN A 194 -17.12 -40.68 12.55
N GLY A 195 -17.95 -39.68 12.87
CA GLY A 195 -19.14 -39.86 13.74
C GLY A 195 -18.80 -39.98 15.22
N VAL A 196 -17.67 -39.47 15.68
CA VAL A 196 -17.21 -39.55 17.08
C VAL A 196 -17.18 -38.16 17.70
N ILE A 197 -17.83 -37.97 18.86
CA ILE A 197 -17.85 -36.75 19.65
C ILE A 197 -17.04 -37.01 20.92
N HIS A 198 -16.07 -36.10 21.26
CA HIS A 198 -15.11 -36.32 22.34
C HIS A 198 -15.70 -36.21 23.74
N ARG A 199 -16.49 -35.16 24.02
CA ARG A 199 -17.22 -34.86 25.27
C ARG A 199 -16.37 -34.53 26.50
N ASP A 200 -15.02 -34.58 26.43
CA ASP A 200 -14.14 -34.22 27.55
C ASP A 200 -12.87 -33.52 27.08
N GLN A 201 -12.99 -32.65 26.05
CA GLN A 201 -11.87 -31.85 25.61
C GLN A 201 -11.56 -30.76 26.65
N LYS A 202 -10.34 -30.75 27.18
CA LYS A 202 -9.83 -29.84 28.21
C LYS A 202 -8.29 -29.81 28.18
N PRO A 203 -7.62 -28.85 28.85
CA PRO A 203 -6.15 -28.76 28.84
C PRO A 203 -5.42 -30.00 29.37
N ASP A 204 -6.04 -30.77 30.27
CA ASP A 204 -5.47 -32.03 30.78
C ASP A 204 -5.34 -33.08 29.69
N ASN A 205 -6.27 -33.10 28.74
CA ASN A 205 -6.35 -34.06 27.66
C ASN A 205 -5.61 -33.59 26.39
N VAL A 206 -4.85 -32.48 26.47
CA VAL A 206 -4.01 -31.98 25.37
C VAL A 206 -2.56 -32.05 25.80
N MET A 207 -1.75 -32.78 25.05
CA MET A 207 -0.33 -32.94 25.32
C MET A 207 0.54 -32.34 24.23
N LEU A 208 1.55 -31.57 24.65
CA LEU A 208 2.52 -30.93 23.76
C LEU A 208 3.83 -31.72 23.80
N GLY A 209 4.24 -32.22 22.66
CA GLY A 209 5.51 -32.93 22.49
C GLY A 209 6.72 -32.00 22.47
N ALA A 210 7.90 -32.60 22.63
CA ALA A 210 9.17 -31.88 22.69
C ALA A 210 9.51 -31.10 21.42
N PHE A 211 8.95 -31.46 20.27
CA PHE A 211 9.20 -30.82 18.98
C PHE A 211 8.04 -29.92 18.52
N GLY A 212 7.02 -29.71 19.36
CA GLY A 212 5.85 -28.86 19.09
C GLY A 212 4.65 -29.61 18.53
N GLU A 213 4.66 -30.94 18.62
CA GLU A 213 3.49 -31.75 18.31
C GLU A 213 2.39 -31.51 19.34
N VAL A 214 1.14 -31.53 18.92
CA VAL A 214 -0.03 -31.44 19.78
C VAL A 214 -0.85 -32.71 19.61
N TYR A 215 -1.15 -33.37 20.72
CA TYR A 215 -1.94 -34.60 20.74
C TYR A 215 -3.17 -34.43 21.64
N LEU A 216 -4.35 -34.76 21.10
CA LEU A 216 -5.57 -34.92 21.88
C LEU A 216 -5.63 -36.34 22.42
N LEU A 217 -5.83 -36.45 23.73
CA LEU A 217 -5.82 -37.69 24.50
C LEU A 217 -7.22 -38.01 25.05
N ASP A 218 -7.37 -39.22 25.65
CA ASP A 218 -8.47 -39.68 26.48
C ASP A 218 -9.87 -39.63 25.80
N TRP A 219 -10.09 -40.58 24.90
CA TRP A 219 -11.36 -40.80 24.21
C TRP A 219 -12.30 -41.74 25.02
N GLY A 220 -12.04 -41.93 26.32
CA GLY A 220 -12.74 -42.89 27.18
C GLY A 220 -14.23 -42.57 27.46
N VAL A 221 -14.62 -41.32 27.20
CA VAL A 221 -16.02 -40.90 27.29
C VAL A 221 -16.61 -40.48 25.95
N ALA A 222 -15.89 -40.76 24.85
CA ALA A 222 -16.34 -40.37 23.51
C ALA A 222 -17.66 -41.07 23.12
N LEU A 223 -18.49 -40.38 22.35
CA LEU A 223 -19.75 -40.85 21.82
C LEU A 223 -19.64 -41.23 20.34
N ASP A 224 -19.90 -42.49 20.00
CA ASP A 224 -20.09 -42.88 18.60
C ASP A 224 -21.56 -42.61 18.21
N THR A 225 -21.77 -41.63 17.33
CA THR A 225 -23.12 -41.22 16.90
C THR A 225 -23.84 -42.27 16.07
N ARG A 226 -23.13 -43.30 15.59
CA ARG A 226 -23.72 -44.44 14.86
C ARG A 226 -24.29 -45.53 15.80
N SER A 227 -23.92 -45.44 17.09
CA SER A 227 -24.32 -46.42 18.11
C SER A 227 -24.57 -45.70 19.43
N LEU A 228 -25.68 -44.96 19.52
CA LEU A 228 -26.02 -44.20 20.69
C LEU A 228 -26.40 -45.15 21.86
N PRO A 229 -25.87 -44.93 23.07
CA PRO A 229 -26.32 -45.65 24.26
C PRO A 229 -27.77 -45.28 24.58
N THR A 230 -28.53 -46.23 25.09
CA THR A 230 -29.94 -46.03 25.48
C THR A 230 -30.11 -45.44 26.88
N GLU A 231 -29.08 -45.55 27.70
CA GLU A 231 -29.11 -45.06 29.08
C GLU A 231 -28.58 -43.61 29.14
N ARG A 232 -29.26 -42.81 29.95
CA ARG A 232 -28.84 -41.44 30.25
C ARG A 232 -27.69 -41.44 31.27
N ALA A 233 -26.67 -40.69 31.00
CA ALA A 233 -25.55 -40.52 31.92
C ALA A 233 -24.88 -39.16 31.77
N VAL A 234 -24.64 -38.49 32.88
CA VAL A 234 -23.85 -37.25 32.90
C VAL A 234 -22.37 -37.62 32.76
N VAL A 235 -21.73 -37.15 31.71
CA VAL A 235 -20.40 -37.57 31.29
C VAL A 235 -19.57 -36.35 30.97
N GLY A 236 -18.28 -36.34 31.32
CA GLY A 236 -17.32 -35.26 31.07
C GLY A 236 -16.92 -34.54 32.36
N THR A 237 -16.21 -33.46 32.26
CA THR A 237 -15.66 -32.68 33.39
C THR A 237 -16.54 -31.47 33.69
N PRO A 238 -17.18 -31.37 34.88
CA PRO A 238 -18.13 -30.32 35.22
C PRO A 238 -17.67 -28.89 34.96
N ALA A 239 -16.39 -28.59 35.19
CA ALA A 239 -15.80 -27.27 35.00
C ALA A 239 -15.82 -26.78 33.53
N TYR A 240 -16.03 -27.68 32.57
CA TYR A 240 -16.04 -27.39 31.11
C TYR A 240 -17.38 -27.78 30.46
N MET A 241 -18.28 -28.49 31.17
CA MET A 241 -19.50 -29.10 30.61
C MET A 241 -20.37 -28.10 29.87
N ALA A 242 -20.86 -28.53 28.71
CA ALA A 242 -21.93 -27.87 28.03
C ALA A 242 -23.29 -28.12 28.75
N PRO A 243 -24.25 -27.18 28.69
CA PRO A 243 -25.56 -27.31 29.34
C PRO A 243 -26.29 -28.62 29.01
N GLU A 244 -26.28 -29.07 27.76
CA GLU A 244 -26.91 -30.29 27.29
C GLU A 244 -26.27 -31.58 27.84
N MET A 245 -25.01 -31.54 28.24
CA MET A 245 -24.31 -32.68 28.84
C MET A 245 -24.85 -33.00 30.25
N ILE A 246 -25.39 -32.00 30.96
CA ILE A 246 -25.93 -32.13 32.30
C ILE A 246 -27.24 -32.93 32.30
N ASP A 247 -27.99 -32.88 31.20
CA ASP A 247 -29.19 -33.65 31.01
C ASP A 247 -28.91 -35.15 30.83
N GLY A 248 -27.66 -35.50 30.53
CA GLY A 248 -27.21 -36.87 30.35
C GLY A 248 -27.84 -37.62 29.18
N ASP A 249 -28.60 -36.93 28.33
CA ASP A 249 -29.25 -37.53 27.17
C ASP A 249 -28.27 -37.62 25.98
N PRO A 250 -27.89 -38.82 25.55
CA PRO A 250 -26.98 -38.97 24.42
C PRO A 250 -27.48 -38.34 23.11
N ALA A 251 -28.81 -38.27 22.93
CA ALA A 251 -29.42 -37.67 21.74
C ALA A 251 -29.30 -36.14 21.70
N GLY A 252 -29.09 -35.50 22.86
CA GLY A 252 -28.86 -34.06 22.96
C GLY A 252 -27.41 -33.65 22.62
N VAL A 253 -26.48 -34.61 22.58
CA VAL A 253 -25.06 -34.38 22.34
C VAL A 253 -24.79 -34.35 20.83
N SER A 254 -24.06 -33.33 20.38
CA SER A 254 -23.74 -33.10 18.98
C SER A 254 -22.30 -32.55 18.81
N PRO A 255 -21.78 -32.39 17.58
CA PRO A 255 -20.51 -31.70 17.36
C PRO A 255 -20.42 -30.31 18.01
N ALA A 256 -21.56 -29.60 18.18
CA ALA A 256 -21.61 -28.31 18.85
C ALA A 256 -21.37 -28.43 20.39
N THR A 257 -21.41 -29.61 20.95
CA THR A 257 -20.99 -29.88 22.33
C THR A 257 -19.48 -29.78 22.46
N ASP A 258 -18.70 -30.35 21.52
CA ASP A 258 -17.23 -30.19 21.51
C ASP A 258 -16.84 -28.74 21.20
N VAL A 259 -17.61 -28.00 20.38
CA VAL A 259 -17.41 -26.56 20.16
C VAL A 259 -17.54 -25.79 21.48
N TYR A 260 -18.50 -26.16 22.34
CA TYR A 260 -18.61 -25.57 23.66
C TYR A 260 -17.37 -25.84 24.51
N LEU A 261 -16.89 -27.08 24.54
CA LEU A 261 -15.70 -27.47 25.28
C LEU A 261 -14.44 -26.76 24.77
N LEU A 262 -14.33 -26.53 23.45
CA LEU A 262 -13.28 -25.70 22.86
C LEU A 262 -13.35 -24.25 23.36
N GLY A 263 -14.56 -23.67 23.41
CA GLY A 263 -14.76 -22.33 23.96
C GLY A 263 -14.42 -22.25 25.46
N ALA A 264 -14.80 -23.26 26.24
CA ALA A 264 -14.45 -23.35 27.66
C ALA A 264 -12.94 -23.50 27.89
N THR A 265 -12.26 -24.26 27.05
CA THR A 265 -10.79 -24.40 27.07
C THR A 265 -10.07 -23.13 26.64
N LEU A 266 -10.59 -22.44 25.61
CA LEU A 266 -10.06 -21.14 25.19
C LEU A 266 -10.20 -20.12 26.32
N HIS A 267 -11.36 -20.09 27.01
CA HIS A 267 -11.57 -19.23 28.18
C HIS A 267 -10.47 -19.43 29.22
N GLU A 268 -10.20 -20.68 29.62
CA GLU A 268 -9.15 -20.95 30.60
C GLU A 268 -7.74 -20.61 30.09
N ALA A 269 -7.45 -20.86 28.81
CA ALA A 269 -6.18 -20.50 28.22
C ALA A 269 -5.92 -18.98 28.23
N LEU A 270 -6.98 -18.17 28.18
CA LEU A 270 -6.90 -16.71 28.18
C LEU A 270 -6.90 -16.11 29.58
N THR A 271 -7.62 -16.73 30.54
CA THR A 271 -7.83 -16.18 31.89
C THR A 271 -7.04 -16.89 32.97
N GLY A 272 -6.63 -18.13 32.74
CA GLY A 272 -6.06 -19.02 33.76
C GLY A 272 -7.10 -19.68 34.67
N GLU A 273 -8.39 -19.41 34.48
CA GLU A 273 -9.50 -19.93 35.29
C GLU A 273 -10.40 -20.84 34.46
N THR A 274 -10.96 -21.88 35.09
CA THR A 274 -11.94 -22.76 34.43
C THR A 274 -13.22 -22.01 34.12
N ARG A 275 -13.90 -22.39 33.02
CA ARG A 275 -15.14 -21.72 32.58
C ARG A 275 -16.27 -21.74 33.61
N HIS A 276 -16.36 -22.84 34.37
CA HIS A 276 -17.33 -23.00 35.43
C HIS A 276 -16.60 -23.27 36.75
N ALA A 277 -16.81 -22.39 37.70
CA ALA A 277 -16.21 -22.44 39.01
C ALA A 277 -17.31 -22.38 40.08
N GLY A 278 -17.04 -22.92 41.27
CA GLY A 278 -17.93 -22.91 42.40
C GLY A 278 -17.40 -23.70 43.59
N GLU A 279 -17.90 -23.42 44.78
CA GLU A 279 -17.46 -24.07 46.04
C GLU A 279 -17.91 -25.54 46.16
N SER A 280 -18.79 -25.99 45.31
CA SER A 280 -19.29 -27.37 45.30
C SER A 280 -19.57 -27.84 43.86
N LEU A 281 -19.61 -29.16 43.67
CA LEU A 281 -20.01 -29.77 42.41
C LEU A 281 -21.37 -29.22 41.93
N LEU A 282 -22.32 -29.10 42.85
CA LEU A 282 -23.64 -28.54 42.53
C LEU A 282 -23.56 -27.12 42.02
N ALA A 283 -22.73 -26.25 42.62
CA ALA A 283 -22.54 -24.87 42.19
C ALA A 283 -21.93 -24.80 40.78
N VAL A 284 -20.94 -25.66 40.49
CA VAL A 284 -20.32 -25.76 39.18
C VAL A 284 -21.32 -26.23 38.11
N LEU A 285 -22.13 -27.26 38.41
CA LEU A 285 -23.16 -27.74 37.47
C LEU A 285 -24.23 -26.68 37.22
N PHE A 286 -24.61 -25.89 38.21
CA PHE A 286 -25.51 -24.74 38.01
C PHE A 286 -24.89 -23.65 37.15
N SER A 287 -23.59 -23.35 37.36
CA SER A 287 -22.87 -22.43 36.52
C SER A 287 -22.84 -22.90 35.07
N ALA A 288 -22.55 -24.18 34.82
CA ALA A 288 -22.53 -24.78 33.49
C ALA A 288 -23.92 -24.77 32.82
N HIS A 289 -24.96 -25.12 33.56
CA HIS A 289 -26.33 -25.08 33.05
C HIS A 289 -26.79 -23.68 32.65
N ARG A 290 -26.43 -22.65 33.43
CA ARG A 290 -26.76 -21.25 33.12
C ARG A 290 -25.92 -20.68 31.99
N SER A 291 -24.69 -21.03 31.93
CA SER A 291 -23.67 -20.59 30.95
C SER A 291 -23.81 -19.12 30.56
N LEU A 292 -23.71 -18.22 31.53
CA LEU A 292 -23.82 -16.78 31.30
C LEU A 292 -22.58 -16.26 30.57
N PRO A 293 -22.74 -15.26 29.70
CA PRO A 293 -21.59 -14.59 29.05
C PRO A 293 -20.62 -14.01 30.09
N VAL A 294 -19.35 -14.04 29.80
CA VAL A 294 -18.26 -13.49 30.62
C VAL A 294 -17.85 -12.13 30.09
N ALA A 295 -17.69 -11.15 30.99
CA ALA A 295 -17.07 -9.89 30.68
C ALA A 295 -15.54 -10.02 30.81
N TYR A 296 -14.83 -9.97 29.70
CA TYR A 296 -13.37 -10.08 29.67
C TYR A 296 -12.71 -8.71 29.88
N GLY A 297 -11.57 -8.68 30.60
CA GLY A 297 -10.74 -7.49 30.78
C GLY A 297 -9.91 -7.14 29.54
N ALA A 298 -9.18 -6.04 29.61
CA ALA A 298 -8.37 -5.53 28.50
C ALA A 298 -7.18 -6.45 28.12
N GLU A 299 -6.79 -7.34 29.01
CA GLU A 299 -5.72 -8.34 28.80
C GLU A 299 -6.14 -9.45 27.82
N VAL A 300 -7.45 -9.66 27.64
CA VAL A 300 -7.99 -10.66 26.71
C VAL A 300 -8.37 -9.97 25.40
N PRO A 301 -7.82 -10.42 24.25
CA PRO A 301 -8.23 -9.88 22.96
C PRO A 301 -9.74 -9.98 22.76
N SER A 302 -10.40 -8.87 22.45
CA SER A 302 -11.86 -8.75 22.37
C SER A 302 -12.50 -9.78 21.44
N GLU A 303 -11.87 -10.07 20.30
CA GLU A 303 -12.35 -11.08 19.35
C GLU A 303 -12.28 -12.50 19.91
N LEU A 304 -11.22 -12.85 20.67
CA LEU A 304 -11.12 -14.16 21.33
C LEU A 304 -12.13 -14.26 22.47
N GLY A 305 -12.33 -13.19 23.25
CA GLY A 305 -13.36 -13.13 24.27
C GLY A 305 -14.78 -13.28 23.70
N ALA A 306 -15.06 -12.64 22.56
CA ALA A 306 -16.33 -12.81 21.84
C ALA A 306 -16.52 -14.24 21.35
N LEU A 307 -15.49 -14.85 20.76
CA LEU A 307 -15.50 -16.25 20.31
C LEU A 307 -15.73 -17.22 21.47
N CYS A 308 -15.13 -16.98 22.66
CA CYS A 308 -15.41 -17.75 23.86
C CYS A 308 -16.90 -17.69 24.24
N ASN A 309 -17.48 -16.50 24.29
CA ASN A 309 -18.88 -16.30 24.65
C ASN A 309 -19.85 -16.92 23.64
N GLU A 310 -19.52 -16.81 22.35
CA GLU A 310 -20.29 -17.42 21.28
C GLU A 310 -20.24 -18.96 21.38
N ALA A 311 -19.04 -19.54 21.49
CA ALA A 311 -18.86 -20.98 21.60
C ALA A 311 -19.50 -21.56 22.88
N THR A 312 -19.43 -20.82 24.00
CA THR A 312 -20.05 -21.25 25.28
C THR A 312 -21.48 -20.72 25.47
N ALA A 313 -22.16 -20.34 24.39
CA ALA A 313 -23.58 -19.97 24.50
C ALA A 313 -24.44 -21.13 25.00
N ARG A 314 -25.39 -20.83 25.90
CA ARG A 314 -26.32 -21.83 26.44
C ARG A 314 -27.10 -22.50 25.32
N GLU A 315 -27.61 -21.71 24.38
CA GLU A 315 -28.38 -22.18 23.24
C GLU A 315 -27.44 -22.70 22.15
N VAL A 316 -27.56 -23.97 21.79
CA VAL A 316 -26.73 -24.64 20.77
C VAL A 316 -26.73 -23.88 19.44
N ALA A 317 -27.89 -23.35 19.04
CA ALA A 317 -28.03 -22.60 17.77
C ALA A 317 -27.28 -21.27 17.73
N ARG A 318 -26.80 -20.74 18.87
CA ARG A 318 -25.98 -19.50 18.94
C ARG A 318 -24.50 -19.77 18.91
N ARG A 319 -24.09 -21.03 18.98
CA ARG A 319 -22.69 -21.45 18.89
C ARG A 319 -22.23 -21.53 17.43
N PRO A 320 -20.95 -21.45 17.15
CA PRO A 320 -20.42 -21.92 15.88
C PRO A 320 -20.93 -23.33 15.58
N ALA A 321 -21.54 -23.53 14.41
CA ALA A 321 -22.25 -24.78 14.10
C ALA A 321 -21.32 -26.01 14.05
N THR A 322 -20.06 -25.80 13.73
CA THR A 322 -19.05 -26.84 13.56
C THR A 322 -17.72 -26.41 14.19
N VAL A 323 -16.83 -27.37 14.41
CA VAL A 323 -15.44 -27.11 14.83
C VAL A 323 -14.72 -26.25 13.79
N ASP A 324 -14.99 -26.45 12.50
CA ASP A 324 -14.40 -25.62 11.43
C ASP A 324 -14.85 -24.15 11.53
N ALA A 325 -16.10 -23.88 11.86
CA ALA A 325 -16.59 -22.53 12.10
C ALA A 325 -15.87 -21.86 13.30
N PHE A 326 -15.67 -22.59 14.41
CA PHE A 326 -14.88 -22.11 15.55
C PHE A 326 -13.42 -21.86 15.15
N ARG A 327 -12.80 -22.80 14.42
CA ARG A 327 -11.45 -22.70 13.88
C ARG A 327 -11.29 -21.47 12.97
N ALA A 328 -12.31 -21.16 12.15
CA ALA A 328 -12.32 -19.98 11.31
C ALA A 328 -12.24 -18.68 12.13
N GLY A 329 -12.92 -18.62 13.30
CA GLY A 329 -12.81 -17.51 14.25
C GLY A 329 -11.38 -17.31 14.79
N LEU A 330 -10.71 -18.40 15.18
CA LEU A 330 -9.31 -18.36 15.63
C LEU A 330 -8.37 -17.85 14.52
N LEU A 331 -8.58 -18.32 13.29
CA LEU A 331 -7.80 -17.89 12.11
C LEU A 331 -8.09 -16.44 11.72
N ALA A 332 -9.35 -15.98 11.90
CA ALA A 332 -9.71 -14.58 11.68
C ALA A 332 -8.95 -13.68 12.65
N TRP A 333 -9.01 -13.97 13.97
CA TRP A 333 -8.23 -13.22 14.95
C TRP A 333 -6.75 -13.13 14.61
N ARG A 334 -6.13 -14.25 14.18
CA ARG A 334 -4.71 -14.27 13.80
C ARG A 334 -4.42 -13.37 12.60
N ARG A 335 -5.31 -13.32 11.60
CA ARG A 335 -5.21 -12.41 10.45
C ARG A 335 -5.43 -10.96 10.85
N HIS A 336 -6.46 -10.68 11.65
CA HIS A 336 -6.80 -9.34 12.11
C HIS A 336 -5.67 -8.75 12.95
N ARG A 337 -5.09 -9.53 13.82
CA ARG A 337 -3.92 -9.14 14.60
C ARG A 337 -2.76 -8.70 13.71
N GLY A 338 -2.41 -9.46 12.68
CA GLY A 338 -1.40 -9.07 11.69
C GLY A 338 -1.75 -7.79 10.95
N SER A 339 -3.04 -7.60 10.62
CA SER A 339 -3.55 -6.37 10.02
C SER A 339 -3.39 -5.16 10.96
N ILE A 340 -3.73 -5.29 12.24
CA ILE A 340 -3.58 -4.22 13.23
C ILE A 340 -2.11 -3.80 13.37
N GLU A 341 -1.19 -4.76 13.48
CA GLU A 341 0.24 -4.47 13.58
C GLU A 341 0.79 -3.71 12.36
N LEU A 342 0.36 -4.13 11.15
CA LEU A 342 0.69 -3.41 9.91
C LEU A 342 0.12 -1.99 9.91
N SER A 343 -1.13 -1.84 10.36
CA SER A 343 -1.79 -0.55 10.48
C SER A 343 -1.06 0.37 11.46
N ASP A 344 -0.67 -0.14 12.64
CA ASP A 344 0.06 0.62 13.65
C ASP A 344 1.45 1.04 13.16
N ALA A 345 2.16 0.16 12.46
CA ALA A 345 3.45 0.50 11.86
C ALA A 345 3.28 1.59 10.78
N ALA A 346 2.26 1.47 9.93
CA ALA A 346 1.93 2.47 8.93
C ALA A 346 1.51 3.82 9.55
N ALA A 347 0.77 3.79 10.66
CA ALA A 347 0.38 5.00 11.40
C ALA A 347 1.61 5.73 11.95
N ARG A 348 2.57 5.02 12.54
CA ARG A 348 3.84 5.62 13.00
C ARG A 348 4.62 6.25 11.85
N ALA A 349 4.70 5.59 10.68
CA ALA A 349 5.34 6.16 9.51
C ALA A 349 4.62 7.42 9.00
N LEU A 350 3.29 7.43 9.03
CA LEU A 350 2.47 8.59 8.67
C LEU A 350 2.70 9.75 9.65
N ASP A 351 2.67 9.49 10.96
CA ASP A 351 2.88 10.51 12.00
C ASP A 351 4.29 11.11 11.89
N GLN A 352 5.31 10.28 11.60
CA GLN A 352 6.66 10.76 11.32
C GLN A 352 6.71 11.66 10.08
N ALA A 353 5.97 11.31 9.02
CA ALA A 353 5.90 12.11 7.80
C ALA A 353 5.19 13.46 8.00
N LEU A 354 4.23 13.51 8.93
CA LEU A 354 3.44 14.70 9.23
C LEU A 354 4.03 15.58 10.36
N ASP A 355 5.08 15.10 11.06
CA ASP A 355 5.72 15.87 12.13
C ASP A 355 6.42 17.12 11.54
N PRO A 356 6.02 18.33 11.94
CA PRO A 356 6.61 19.57 11.46
C PRO A 356 8.13 19.67 11.69
N ARG A 357 8.65 18.94 12.69
CA ARG A 357 10.09 18.93 13.02
C ARG A 357 10.93 18.14 12.03
N THR A 358 10.33 17.16 11.35
CA THR A 358 10.98 16.31 10.32
C THR A 358 10.63 16.75 8.90
N ALA A 359 9.69 17.66 8.71
CA ALA A 359 9.18 18.11 7.41
C ALA A 359 10.21 18.83 6.51
N HIS A 360 11.41 19.13 7.03
CA HIS A 360 12.48 19.81 6.27
C HIS A 360 13.18 18.90 5.26
N ASP A 361 13.15 17.59 5.46
CA ASP A 361 13.71 16.62 4.51
C ASP A 361 12.62 16.02 3.62
N ARG A 362 12.52 16.56 2.41
CA ARG A 362 11.54 16.11 1.41
C ARG A 362 11.68 14.64 1.05
N GLU A 363 12.88 14.10 0.99
CA GLU A 363 13.10 12.71 0.60
C GLU A 363 12.62 11.74 1.70
N THR A 364 12.98 12.02 2.95
CA THR A 364 12.55 11.23 4.11
C THR A 364 11.04 11.24 4.27
N THR A 365 10.40 12.42 4.19
CA THR A 365 8.93 12.54 4.23
C THR A 365 8.27 11.74 3.10
N GLY A 366 8.80 11.82 1.87
CA GLY A 366 8.25 11.07 0.75
C GLY A 366 8.39 9.56 0.89
N ARG A 367 9.48 9.08 1.50
CA ARG A 367 9.68 7.66 1.81
C ARG A 367 8.69 7.19 2.88
N ALA A 368 8.57 7.93 3.98
CA ALA A 368 7.64 7.60 5.06
C ALA A 368 6.17 7.56 4.59
N LEU A 369 5.73 8.48 3.73
CA LEU A 369 4.38 8.45 3.14
C LEU A 369 4.16 7.23 2.23
N ARG A 370 5.17 6.81 1.45
CA ARG A 370 5.06 5.59 0.63
C ARG A 370 5.01 4.33 1.50
N GLU A 371 5.80 4.27 2.57
CA GLU A 371 5.79 3.19 3.55
C GLU A 371 4.44 3.10 4.26
N ALA A 372 3.90 4.22 4.74
CA ALA A 372 2.58 4.29 5.34
C ALA A 372 1.49 3.78 4.40
N ARG A 373 1.49 4.24 3.13
CA ARG A 373 0.53 3.76 2.12
C ARG A 373 0.61 2.25 1.91
N LEU A 374 1.82 1.71 1.76
CA LEU A 374 2.02 0.28 1.56
C LEU A 374 1.52 -0.52 2.76
N GLY A 375 1.86 -0.10 3.98
CA GLY A 375 1.44 -0.76 5.22
C GLY A 375 -0.08 -0.77 5.39
N PHE A 376 -0.78 0.35 5.16
CA PHE A 376 -2.23 0.39 5.22
C PHE A 376 -2.90 -0.46 4.12
N VAL A 377 -2.37 -0.48 2.90
CA VAL A 377 -2.88 -1.33 1.81
C VAL A 377 -2.72 -2.81 2.17
N GLN A 378 -1.58 -3.22 2.72
CA GLN A 378 -1.35 -4.60 3.18
C GLN A 378 -2.25 -4.96 4.36
N SER A 379 -2.45 -4.03 5.30
CA SER A 379 -3.37 -4.19 6.42
C SER A 379 -4.81 -4.46 5.93
N LEU A 380 -5.31 -3.65 4.99
CA LEU A 380 -6.65 -3.82 4.40
C LEU A 380 -6.76 -5.08 3.53
N ALA A 381 -5.69 -5.52 2.89
CA ALA A 381 -5.66 -6.79 2.17
C ALA A 381 -5.81 -7.99 3.11
N ALA A 382 -5.24 -7.92 4.33
CA ALA A 382 -5.38 -8.94 5.36
C ALA A 382 -6.74 -8.88 6.09
N TRP A 383 -7.25 -7.68 6.33
CA TRP A 383 -8.55 -7.43 6.96
C TRP A 383 -9.23 -6.20 6.34
N PRO A 384 -10.16 -6.40 5.37
CA PRO A 384 -10.83 -5.31 4.66
C PRO A 384 -11.63 -4.35 5.56
N ASP A 385 -12.12 -4.84 6.71
CA ASP A 385 -12.94 -4.07 7.64
C ASP A 385 -12.11 -3.36 8.74
N ASN A 386 -10.79 -3.28 8.59
CA ASN A 386 -9.95 -2.52 9.50
C ASN A 386 -10.18 -1.01 9.31
N GLU A 387 -11.05 -0.43 10.13
CA GLU A 387 -11.41 0.99 10.08
C GLU A 387 -10.21 1.91 10.31
N ALA A 388 -9.30 1.54 11.22
CA ALA A 388 -8.09 2.33 11.50
C ALA A 388 -7.16 2.38 10.28
N ALA A 389 -7.00 1.26 9.58
CA ALA A 389 -6.23 1.19 8.34
C ALA A 389 -6.89 2.00 7.21
N ARG A 390 -8.22 1.94 7.08
CA ARG A 390 -8.97 2.72 6.08
C ARG A 390 -8.81 4.22 6.31
N ALA A 391 -9.02 4.68 7.55
CA ALA A 391 -8.84 6.07 7.93
C ALA A 391 -7.38 6.53 7.75
N GLY A 392 -6.40 5.70 8.13
CA GLY A 392 -4.98 5.95 7.96
C GLY A 392 -4.57 6.08 6.49
N LEU A 393 -5.10 5.21 5.63
CA LEU A 393 -4.88 5.26 4.18
C LEU A 393 -5.42 6.56 3.57
N GLY A 394 -6.63 6.98 3.98
CA GLY A 394 -7.22 8.24 3.54
C GLY A 394 -6.36 9.44 3.91
N ARG A 395 -5.88 9.54 5.17
CA ARG A 395 -4.96 10.59 5.62
C ARG A 395 -3.64 10.57 4.82
N THR A 396 -3.15 9.38 4.48
CA THR A 396 -1.91 9.23 3.70
C THR A 396 -2.10 9.71 2.26
N PHE A 397 -3.22 9.38 1.60
CA PHE A 397 -3.54 9.91 0.28
C PHE A 397 -3.70 11.43 0.29
N ALA A 398 -4.39 11.99 1.28
CA ALA A 398 -4.52 13.44 1.44
C ALA A 398 -3.15 14.12 1.54
N ALA A 399 -2.23 13.57 2.34
CA ALA A 399 -0.87 14.09 2.48
C ALA A 399 -0.06 13.98 1.17
N LEU A 400 -0.17 12.87 0.44
CA LEU A 400 0.49 12.67 -0.85
C LEU A 400 -0.02 13.63 -1.93
N VAL A 401 -1.36 13.86 -1.98
CA VAL A 401 -1.97 14.79 -2.92
C VAL A 401 -1.54 16.23 -2.60
N ARG A 402 -1.60 16.66 -1.33
CA ARG A 402 -1.14 17.99 -0.92
C ARG A 402 0.33 18.21 -1.29
N ARG A 403 1.17 17.23 -1.05
CA ARG A 403 2.57 17.28 -1.45
C ARG A 403 2.74 17.44 -2.97
N ALA A 404 1.97 16.71 -3.77
CA ALA A 404 2.01 16.85 -5.24
C ALA A 404 1.52 18.23 -5.70
N LEU A 405 0.57 18.84 -4.96
CA LEU A 405 0.14 20.22 -5.17
C LEU A 405 1.26 21.22 -4.83
N ASP A 406 1.97 21.03 -3.72
CA ASP A 406 3.11 21.86 -3.30
C ASP A 406 4.30 21.74 -4.27
N ASP A 407 4.48 20.56 -4.88
CA ASP A 407 5.49 20.30 -5.91
C ASP A 407 5.05 20.79 -7.31
N GLU A 408 3.92 21.52 -7.40
CA GLU A 408 3.31 22.04 -8.64
C GLU A 408 3.12 20.97 -9.73
N SER A 409 2.81 19.74 -9.33
CA SER A 409 2.63 18.57 -10.21
C SER A 409 1.17 18.11 -10.29
N PRO A 410 0.32 18.75 -11.12
CA PRO A 410 -1.10 18.41 -11.22
C PRO A 410 -1.35 17.00 -11.76
N GLU A 411 -0.47 16.46 -12.60
CA GLU A 411 -0.60 15.11 -13.15
C GLU A 411 -0.36 14.05 -12.05
N ALA A 412 0.65 14.25 -11.19
CA ALA A 412 0.92 13.37 -10.04
C ALA A 412 -0.24 13.44 -9.02
N ALA A 413 -0.73 14.65 -8.72
CA ALA A 413 -1.88 14.85 -7.83
C ALA A 413 -3.14 14.15 -8.34
N ARG A 414 -3.47 14.23 -9.64
CA ARG A 414 -4.59 13.52 -10.26
C ARG A 414 -4.44 12.00 -10.17
N SER A 415 -3.25 11.48 -10.44
CA SER A 415 -2.99 10.03 -10.36
C SER A 415 -3.21 9.50 -8.94
N LEU A 416 -2.74 10.22 -7.92
CA LEU A 416 -2.93 9.86 -6.52
C LEU A 416 -4.39 9.97 -6.10
N TYR A 417 -5.08 11.03 -6.52
CA TYR A 417 -6.50 11.25 -6.25
C TYR A 417 -7.37 10.14 -6.87
N ALA A 418 -7.10 9.76 -8.11
CA ALA A 418 -7.82 8.69 -8.81
C ALA A 418 -7.61 7.31 -8.18
N ALA A 419 -6.47 7.10 -7.48
CA ALA A 419 -6.17 5.86 -6.76
C ALA A 419 -6.79 5.80 -5.35
N TRP A 420 -7.44 6.87 -4.90
CA TRP A 420 -8.06 6.97 -3.57
C TRP A 420 -9.58 6.78 -3.65
N PRO A 421 -10.12 5.63 -3.17
CA PRO A 421 -11.55 5.30 -3.32
C PRO A 421 -12.51 6.31 -2.65
N ASP A 422 -12.10 6.85 -1.50
CA ASP A 422 -12.92 7.75 -0.66
C ASP A 422 -12.35 9.18 -0.69
N ALA A 423 -11.92 9.65 -1.87
CA ALA A 423 -11.24 10.93 -2.04
C ALA A 423 -12.13 12.13 -1.68
N ASP A 424 -11.54 13.10 -0.97
CA ASP A 424 -12.21 14.35 -0.61
C ASP A 424 -12.47 15.21 -1.87
N PRO A 425 -13.73 15.55 -2.20
CA PRO A 425 -14.06 16.35 -3.36
C PRO A 425 -13.39 17.75 -3.38
N ALA A 426 -13.07 18.31 -2.21
CA ALA A 426 -12.39 19.60 -2.11
C ALA A 426 -11.00 19.58 -2.78
N LEU A 427 -10.28 18.49 -2.65
CA LEU A 427 -8.96 18.32 -3.28
C LEU A 427 -9.03 18.24 -4.80
N ALA A 428 -10.12 17.76 -5.38
CA ALA A 428 -10.31 17.75 -6.83
C ALA A 428 -10.30 19.17 -7.39
N ALA A 429 -11.00 20.10 -6.73
CA ALA A 429 -11.05 21.49 -7.14
C ALA A 429 -9.65 22.16 -7.05
N GLU A 430 -8.87 21.86 -6.01
CA GLU A 430 -7.50 22.36 -5.87
C GLU A 430 -6.58 21.84 -6.99
N ILE A 431 -6.68 20.55 -7.33
CA ILE A 431 -5.94 19.92 -8.43
C ILE A 431 -6.27 20.61 -9.77
N ASP A 432 -7.55 20.86 -10.05
CA ASP A 432 -7.96 21.48 -11.29
C ASP A 432 -7.53 22.96 -11.36
N ALA A 433 -7.60 23.68 -10.24
CA ALA A 433 -7.08 25.05 -10.15
C ALA A 433 -5.57 25.12 -10.40
N LEU A 434 -4.79 24.18 -9.83
CA LEU A 434 -3.36 24.09 -10.10
C LEU A 434 -3.08 23.75 -11.56
N ALA A 435 -3.80 22.80 -12.13
CA ALA A 435 -3.64 22.41 -13.54
C ALA A 435 -3.89 23.59 -14.48
N ALA A 436 -4.93 24.39 -14.21
CA ALA A 436 -5.22 25.61 -14.96
C ALA A 436 -4.10 26.65 -14.85
N ARG A 437 -3.54 26.88 -13.64
CA ARG A 437 -2.42 27.80 -13.44
C ARG A 437 -1.16 27.35 -14.20
N VAL A 438 -0.81 26.06 -14.09
CA VAL A 438 0.37 25.50 -14.78
C VAL A 438 0.21 25.57 -16.30
N ALA A 439 -0.99 25.26 -16.82
CA ALA A 439 -1.28 25.39 -18.26
C ALA A 439 -1.19 26.84 -18.75
N ALA A 440 -1.72 27.80 -17.98
CA ALA A 440 -1.62 29.23 -18.29
C ALA A 440 -0.17 29.71 -18.29
N GLY A 441 0.63 29.27 -17.30
CA GLY A 441 2.07 29.56 -17.22
C GLY A 441 2.84 29.01 -18.42
N ARG A 442 2.59 27.77 -18.83
CA ARG A 442 3.20 27.16 -20.04
C ARG A 442 2.83 27.93 -21.30
N SER A 443 1.55 28.33 -21.47
CA SER A 443 1.11 29.11 -22.63
C SER A 443 1.75 30.50 -22.69
N LEU A 444 1.95 31.17 -21.55
CA LEU A 444 2.65 32.44 -21.46
C LEU A 444 4.13 32.30 -21.81
N SER A 445 4.78 31.27 -21.29
CA SER A 445 6.19 30.95 -21.58
C SER A 445 6.40 30.63 -23.06
N GLU A 446 5.54 29.86 -23.68
CA GLU A 446 5.57 29.56 -25.10
C GLU A 446 5.36 30.81 -25.98
N ARG A 447 4.42 31.70 -25.59
CA ARG A 447 4.21 32.99 -26.26
C ARG A 447 5.43 33.90 -26.10
N ALA A 448 6.03 33.97 -24.92
CA ALA A 448 7.25 34.74 -24.69
C ALA A 448 8.42 34.23 -25.55
N ALA A 449 8.64 32.90 -25.59
CA ALA A 449 9.65 32.28 -26.42
C ALA A 449 9.39 32.43 -27.93
N ALA A 450 8.12 32.50 -28.35
CA ALA A 450 7.74 32.81 -29.73
C ALA A 450 8.06 34.27 -30.08
N LEU A 451 7.71 35.21 -29.19
CA LEU A 451 8.02 36.61 -29.33
C LEU A 451 9.55 36.88 -29.36
N GLU A 452 10.30 36.21 -28.52
CA GLU A 452 11.77 36.29 -28.47
C GLU A 452 12.39 35.78 -29.77
N ARG A 453 11.87 34.69 -30.34
CA ARG A 453 12.27 34.19 -31.68
C ARG A 453 11.93 35.16 -32.80
N GLU A 454 10.77 35.83 -32.74
CA GLU A 454 10.39 36.85 -33.70
C GLU A 454 11.29 38.12 -33.61
N MET A 455 11.80 38.44 -32.43
CA MET A 455 12.67 39.60 -32.19
C MET A 455 14.15 39.27 -32.35
N ASP A 456 14.52 38.00 -32.54
CA ASP A 456 15.91 37.60 -32.70
C ASP A 456 16.52 38.16 -34.00
N THR A 457 17.32 39.18 -33.81
CA THR A 457 18.06 39.86 -34.90
C THR A 457 19.22 39.01 -35.44
N ALA A 458 19.67 37.99 -34.71
CA ALA A 458 20.82 37.18 -35.13
C ALA A 458 20.50 36.31 -36.34
N THR A 459 19.30 35.77 -36.42
CA THR A 459 18.83 34.94 -37.56
C THR A 459 18.66 35.72 -38.85
N SER A 460 18.36 37.03 -38.79
CA SER A 460 18.17 37.87 -39.96
C SER A 460 19.36 38.74 -40.30
N ARG A 461 20.36 38.83 -39.39
CA ARG A 461 21.53 39.73 -39.50
C ARG A 461 22.32 39.55 -40.80
N ARG A 462 22.64 38.30 -41.18
CA ARG A 462 23.38 38.02 -42.44
C ARG A 462 22.53 38.38 -43.67
N GLY A 463 21.23 38.18 -43.61
CA GLY A 463 20.31 38.55 -44.72
C GLY A 463 20.21 40.05 -44.90
N HIS A 464 20.01 40.79 -43.81
CA HIS A 464 19.89 42.26 -43.85
C HIS A 464 21.19 42.95 -44.22
N THR A 465 22.36 42.49 -43.70
CA THR A 465 23.65 43.03 -44.04
C THR A 465 23.96 42.84 -45.52
N THR A 466 23.68 41.66 -46.08
CA THR A 466 23.94 41.37 -47.51
C THR A 466 23.01 42.21 -48.40
N THR A 467 21.75 42.34 -48.02
CA THR A 467 20.76 43.11 -48.81
C THR A 467 21.06 44.62 -48.76
N LEU A 468 21.37 45.14 -47.58
CA LEU A 468 21.70 46.54 -47.41
C LEU A 468 23.03 46.88 -48.12
N ALA A 469 24.03 46.00 -48.06
CA ALA A 469 25.31 46.18 -48.79
C ALA A 469 25.08 46.16 -50.31
N LEU A 470 24.27 45.23 -50.81
CA LEU A 470 23.93 45.17 -52.24
C LEU A 470 23.19 46.43 -52.69
N PHE A 471 22.26 46.89 -51.88
CA PHE A 471 21.47 48.09 -52.15
C PHE A 471 22.37 49.36 -52.19
N THR A 472 23.26 49.47 -51.23
CA THR A 472 24.23 50.57 -51.19
C THR A 472 25.14 50.53 -52.37
N ALA A 473 25.62 49.37 -52.83
CA ALA A 473 26.46 49.22 -54.01
C ALA A 473 25.69 49.62 -55.28
N ILE A 474 24.45 49.27 -55.42
CA ILE A 474 23.60 49.67 -56.58
C ILE A 474 23.34 51.18 -56.57
N LEU A 475 23.13 51.78 -55.42
CA LEU A 475 22.91 53.21 -55.25
C LEU A 475 24.18 53.99 -55.67
N ILE A 476 25.35 53.50 -55.23
CA ILE A 476 26.64 54.09 -55.62
C ILE A 476 26.87 54.01 -57.15
N ALA A 477 26.57 52.84 -57.72
CA ALA A 477 26.76 52.63 -59.17
C ALA A 477 25.80 53.52 -60.00
N ALA A 478 24.55 53.62 -59.54
CA ALA A 478 23.55 54.48 -60.22
C ALA A 478 23.94 55.98 -60.16
N THR A 479 24.28 56.46 -58.95
CA THR A 479 24.73 57.85 -58.74
C THR A 479 26.01 58.14 -59.50
N GLY A 480 26.97 57.20 -59.48
CA GLY A 480 28.24 57.33 -60.26
C GLY A 480 28.03 57.39 -61.77
N GLY A 481 27.09 56.56 -62.27
CA GLY A 481 26.71 56.58 -63.71
C GLY A 481 26.10 57.89 -64.15
N VAL A 482 25.24 58.48 -63.34
CA VAL A 482 24.64 59.82 -63.63
C VAL A 482 25.71 60.91 -63.62
N LEU A 483 26.67 60.86 -62.70
CA LEU A 483 27.78 61.84 -62.57
C LEU A 483 28.82 61.73 -63.67
N VAL A 484 29.16 60.53 -64.11
CA VAL A 484 30.05 60.32 -65.24
C VAL A 484 29.49 60.90 -66.56
N HIS A 485 28.14 60.85 -66.67
CA HIS A 485 27.51 61.43 -67.85
C HIS A 485 27.57 62.97 -67.90
N GLY A 486 27.51 63.64 -66.74
CA GLY A 486 27.53 65.11 -66.66
C GLY A 486 28.95 65.73 -66.42
N GLY A 487 29.93 65.00 -65.93
CA GLY A 487 31.22 65.51 -65.47
C GLY A 487 31.08 66.41 -64.22
N ALA A 488 32.27 66.72 -63.57
CA ALA A 488 32.26 67.52 -62.32
C ALA A 488 31.82 68.98 -62.51
N SER A 489 31.98 69.51 -63.70
CA SER A 489 31.69 70.91 -64.08
C SER A 489 30.71 71.04 -65.26
N GLY A 490 30.04 69.96 -65.63
CA GLY A 490 29.03 69.96 -66.69
C GLY A 490 27.61 70.33 -66.17
N PRO A 491 26.68 70.53 -67.12
CA PRO A 491 25.28 70.84 -66.76
C PRO A 491 24.71 69.70 -65.94
N PRO A 492 23.82 70.00 -64.99
CA PRO A 492 23.14 68.93 -64.16
C PRO A 492 22.38 67.97 -65.12
N PRO A 493 22.33 66.66 -64.75
CA PRO A 493 21.58 65.66 -65.55
C PRO A 493 20.11 66.04 -65.67
N PRO A 494 19.47 65.77 -66.85
CA PRO A 494 18.08 66.06 -67.01
C PRO A 494 17.26 65.25 -66.00
N LEU A 495 16.14 65.87 -65.46
CA LEU A 495 15.28 65.28 -64.45
C LEU A 495 14.71 63.90 -64.87
N ARG A 496 14.43 63.69 -66.15
CA ARG A 496 13.98 62.40 -66.71
C ARG A 496 15.02 61.27 -66.57
N LEU A 497 16.33 61.58 -66.47
CA LEU A 497 17.37 60.61 -66.22
C LEU A 497 17.39 60.19 -64.75
N LEU A 498 17.17 61.10 -63.81
CA LEU A 498 16.97 60.80 -62.40
C LEU A 498 15.78 59.91 -62.18
N LEU A 499 14.61 60.27 -62.78
CA LEU A 499 13.43 59.47 -62.70
C LEU A 499 13.60 58.04 -63.26
N ALA A 500 14.33 57.89 -64.38
CA ALA A 500 14.63 56.56 -64.93
C ALA A 500 15.50 55.72 -64.00
N VAL A 501 16.46 56.33 -63.28
CA VAL A 501 17.32 55.68 -62.29
C VAL A 501 16.53 55.24 -61.07
N ASP A 502 15.65 56.09 -60.55
CA ASP A 502 14.85 55.78 -59.37
C ASP A 502 13.77 54.70 -59.64
N VAL A 503 13.16 54.70 -60.82
CA VAL A 503 12.28 53.63 -61.28
C VAL A 503 13.06 52.31 -61.40
N GLY A 504 14.30 52.35 -61.95
CA GLY A 504 15.17 51.19 -61.99
C GLY A 504 15.51 50.66 -60.61
N LEU A 505 15.84 51.54 -59.66
CA LEU A 505 16.12 51.18 -58.25
C LEU A 505 14.88 50.57 -57.58
N LEU A 506 13.70 51.10 -57.83
CA LEU A 506 12.43 50.56 -57.29
C LEU A 506 12.18 49.12 -57.80
N ILE A 507 12.38 48.87 -59.10
CA ILE A 507 12.22 47.54 -59.69
C ILE A 507 13.24 46.57 -59.07
N VAL A 508 14.50 46.95 -59.02
CA VAL A 508 15.56 46.10 -58.44
C VAL A 508 15.31 45.84 -56.95
N GLY A 509 14.96 46.87 -56.19
CA GLY A 509 14.62 46.74 -54.76
C GLY A 509 13.45 45.82 -54.52
N THR A 510 12.41 45.92 -55.35
CA THR A 510 11.24 45.02 -55.25
C THR A 510 11.61 43.58 -55.62
N VAL A 511 12.39 43.33 -56.66
CA VAL A 511 12.86 41.99 -57.06
C VAL A 511 13.72 41.39 -55.97
N VAL A 512 14.66 42.12 -55.39
CA VAL A 512 15.51 41.66 -54.29
C VAL A 512 14.68 41.30 -53.07
N THR A 513 13.67 42.12 -52.73
CA THR A 513 12.77 41.86 -51.63
C THR A 513 11.96 40.57 -51.86
N LEU A 514 11.46 40.35 -53.06
CA LEU A 514 10.71 39.14 -53.41
C LEU A 514 11.59 37.88 -53.37
N LEU A 515 12.80 37.95 -53.90
CA LEU A 515 13.74 36.82 -53.86
C LEU A 515 14.21 36.49 -52.45
N ALA A 516 14.38 37.49 -51.60
CA ALA A 516 14.82 37.35 -50.22
C ALA A 516 13.67 37.29 -49.21
N ARG A 517 12.41 37.17 -49.65
CA ARG A 517 11.19 37.33 -48.85
C ARG A 517 11.19 36.49 -47.54
N ARG A 518 11.65 35.22 -47.57
CA ARG A 518 11.71 34.36 -46.39
C ARG A 518 12.71 34.88 -45.36
N ARG A 519 13.78 35.54 -45.75
CA ARG A 519 14.83 36.09 -44.87
C ARG A 519 14.48 37.51 -44.40
N MET A 520 13.89 38.32 -45.28
CA MET A 520 13.59 39.72 -45.01
C MET A 520 12.25 39.92 -44.31
N LEU A 521 11.22 39.10 -44.62
CA LEU A 521 9.89 39.22 -44.04
C LEU A 521 9.63 38.25 -42.88
N GLY A 522 10.59 37.41 -42.52
CA GLY A 522 10.49 36.36 -41.51
C GLY A 522 10.34 36.86 -40.07
N ASN A 523 10.74 38.10 -39.79
CA ASN A 523 10.60 38.68 -38.44
C ASN A 523 10.11 40.15 -38.52
N VAL A 524 9.73 40.71 -37.36
CA VAL A 524 9.16 42.07 -37.27
C VAL A 524 10.15 43.12 -37.76
N ILE A 525 11.41 42.99 -37.42
CA ILE A 525 12.50 43.93 -37.79
C ILE A 525 12.72 43.92 -39.31
N GLY A 526 12.82 42.74 -39.91
CA GLY A 526 12.96 42.59 -41.37
C GLY A 526 11.79 43.19 -42.13
N ARG A 527 10.55 42.98 -41.67
CA ARG A 527 9.37 43.64 -42.29
C ARG A 527 9.44 45.16 -42.22
N ARG A 528 9.85 45.75 -41.08
CA ARG A 528 9.98 47.20 -40.91
C ARG A 528 11.06 47.79 -41.85
N ILE A 529 12.24 47.15 -41.91
CA ILE A 529 13.31 47.58 -42.80
C ILE A 529 12.87 47.51 -44.25
N THR A 530 12.19 46.46 -44.67
CA THR A 530 11.69 46.31 -46.04
C THR A 530 10.69 47.41 -46.41
N VAL A 531 9.73 47.71 -45.51
CA VAL A 531 8.72 48.76 -45.71
C VAL A 531 9.39 50.13 -45.87
N LEU A 532 10.40 50.45 -45.04
CA LEU A 532 11.13 51.70 -45.10
C LEU A 532 11.92 51.83 -46.42
N LEU A 533 12.53 50.74 -46.87
CA LEU A 533 13.39 50.73 -48.06
C LEU A 533 12.57 50.87 -49.35
N VAL A 534 11.55 50.04 -49.52
CA VAL A 534 10.69 50.07 -50.71
C VAL A 534 9.83 51.34 -50.71
N GLY A 535 9.28 51.70 -49.54
CA GLY A 535 8.48 52.93 -49.38
C GLY A 535 9.31 54.20 -49.66
N GLY A 536 10.58 54.25 -49.18
CA GLY A 536 11.48 55.37 -49.44
C GLY A 536 11.75 55.57 -50.95
N ILE A 537 12.05 54.50 -51.69
CA ILE A 537 12.28 54.60 -53.15
C ILE A 537 11.02 55.00 -53.87
N THR A 538 9.87 54.47 -53.47
CA THR A 538 8.57 54.86 -54.06
C THR A 538 8.31 56.35 -53.86
N THR A 539 8.70 56.91 -52.71
CA THR A 539 8.60 58.34 -52.41
C THR A 539 9.53 59.17 -53.31
N PHE A 540 10.72 58.67 -53.64
CA PHE A 540 11.65 59.35 -54.59
C PHE A 540 11.05 59.39 -55.96
N VAL A 541 10.57 58.27 -56.50
CA VAL A 541 9.89 58.24 -57.80
C VAL A 541 8.72 59.23 -57.83
N ALA A 542 7.93 59.27 -56.77
CA ALA A 542 6.84 60.21 -56.68
C ALA A 542 7.30 61.69 -56.65
N ALA A 543 8.40 61.96 -55.94
CA ALA A 543 8.97 63.30 -55.88
C ALA A 543 9.53 63.75 -57.23
N ASP A 544 10.17 62.87 -57.99
CA ASP A 544 10.70 63.16 -59.32
C ASP A 544 9.56 63.40 -60.34
N VAL A 545 8.52 62.58 -60.31
CA VAL A 545 7.36 62.77 -61.14
C VAL A 545 6.68 64.12 -60.84
N ALA A 546 6.59 64.51 -59.58
CA ALA A 546 6.03 65.79 -59.18
C ALA A 546 6.94 66.95 -59.61
N ALA A 547 8.25 66.81 -59.45
CA ALA A 547 9.23 67.81 -59.89
C ALA A 547 9.19 68.03 -61.44
N ASP A 548 9.10 66.92 -62.21
CA ASP A 548 8.98 67.00 -63.68
C ASP A 548 7.67 67.68 -64.09
N ALA A 549 6.57 67.34 -63.45
CA ALA A 549 5.26 67.94 -63.72
C ALA A 549 5.19 69.46 -63.38
N LEU A 550 5.96 69.90 -62.39
CA LEU A 550 6.06 71.27 -61.92
C LEU A 550 7.12 72.08 -62.68
N GLY A 551 7.84 71.47 -63.61
CA GLY A 551 8.96 72.13 -64.33
C GLY A 551 10.10 72.54 -63.40
N ALA A 552 10.35 71.86 -62.30
CA ALA A 552 11.38 72.20 -61.33
C ALA A 552 12.75 71.87 -61.87
N GLU A 553 13.76 72.64 -61.44
CA GLU A 553 15.16 72.36 -61.77
C GLU A 553 15.72 71.15 -61.05
N THR A 554 16.70 70.42 -61.64
CA THR A 554 17.23 69.18 -61.12
C THR A 554 17.83 69.35 -59.70
N HIS A 555 18.35 70.56 -59.36
CA HIS A 555 18.87 70.81 -58.03
C HIS A 555 17.78 70.71 -56.92
N VAL A 556 16.58 71.10 -57.22
CA VAL A 556 15.42 70.97 -56.25
C VAL A 556 15.12 69.51 -56.01
N ALA A 557 15.11 68.66 -57.05
CA ALA A 557 14.91 67.22 -56.90
C ALA A 557 15.99 66.57 -56.05
N THR A 558 17.27 66.94 -56.26
CA THR A 558 18.42 66.40 -55.47
C THR A 558 18.34 66.78 -53.99
N VAL A 559 17.95 68.06 -53.70
CA VAL A 559 17.72 68.51 -52.32
C VAL A 559 16.59 67.72 -51.67
N MET A 560 15.47 67.55 -52.38
CA MET A 560 14.34 66.79 -51.92
C MET A 560 14.68 65.31 -51.62
N HIS A 561 15.42 64.65 -52.50
CA HIS A 561 15.91 63.28 -52.30
C HIS A 561 16.78 63.14 -51.05
N SER A 562 17.79 64.03 -50.91
CA SER A 562 18.67 64.02 -49.75
C SER A 562 17.93 64.25 -48.45
N LEU A 563 16.90 65.11 -48.45
CA LEU A 563 16.04 65.36 -47.29
C LEU A 563 15.16 64.16 -46.96
N LEU A 564 14.57 63.49 -47.94
CA LEU A 564 13.77 62.31 -47.76
C LEU A 564 14.59 61.15 -47.22
N VAL A 565 15.84 60.97 -47.72
CA VAL A 565 16.77 59.98 -47.14
C VAL A 565 17.08 60.28 -45.68
N ALA A 566 17.34 61.56 -45.34
CA ALA A 566 17.60 61.95 -43.97
C ALA A 566 16.43 61.65 -43.03
N VAL A 567 15.22 61.95 -43.44
CA VAL A 567 13.97 61.66 -42.68
C VAL A 567 13.75 60.14 -42.54
N GLY A 568 13.93 59.38 -43.63
CA GLY A 568 13.83 57.90 -43.60
C GLY A 568 14.83 57.26 -42.62
N LEU A 569 16.09 57.72 -42.65
CA LEU A 569 17.12 57.22 -41.73
C LEU A 569 16.85 57.65 -40.28
N LEU A 570 16.33 58.86 -40.06
CA LEU A 570 15.95 59.33 -38.71
C LEU A 570 14.79 58.51 -38.13
N THR A 571 13.84 58.07 -38.95
CA THR A 571 12.76 57.19 -38.49
C THR A 571 13.29 55.82 -38.07
N THR A 572 14.39 55.33 -38.68
CA THR A 572 15.04 54.08 -38.23
C THR A 572 15.70 54.23 -36.87
N VAL A 573 16.25 55.42 -36.56
CA VAL A 573 16.78 55.73 -35.21
C VAL A 573 15.70 55.65 -34.15
N THR A 574 14.54 56.22 -34.38
CA THR A 574 13.40 56.21 -33.44
C THR A 574 12.80 54.79 -33.25
N GLN A 575 13.00 53.93 -34.23
CA GLN A 575 12.56 52.53 -34.17
C GLN A 575 13.60 51.57 -33.52
N GLY A 576 14.62 52.11 -32.88
CA GLY A 576 15.59 51.33 -32.12
C GLY A 576 16.88 50.97 -32.84
N LEU A 577 17.22 51.68 -33.93
CA LEU A 577 18.48 51.53 -34.66
C LEU A 577 19.32 52.82 -34.56
N PRO A 578 19.84 53.16 -33.36
CA PRO A 578 20.54 54.44 -33.13
C PRO A 578 21.81 54.62 -34.01
N ALA A 579 22.38 53.54 -34.49
CA ALA A 579 23.55 53.58 -35.37
C ALA A 579 23.26 54.31 -36.70
N MET A 580 21.99 54.45 -37.12
CA MET A 580 21.58 55.17 -38.35
C MET A 580 21.56 56.69 -38.18
N ALA A 581 21.84 57.23 -37.02
CA ALA A 581 21.91 58.67 -36.76
C ALA A 581 23.01 59.35 -37.60
N LEU A 582 24.16 58.72 -37.76
CA LEU A 582 25.27 59.26 -38.57
C LEU A 582 24.95 59.32 -40.07
N PRO A 583 24.43 58.25 -40.69
CA PRO A 583 23.93 58.34 -42.08
C PRO A 583 22.83 59.38 -42.26
N ALA A 584 21.92 59.52 -41.32
CA ALA A 584 20.86 60.55 -41.38
C ALA A 584 21.41 61.98 -41.36
N ALA A 585 22.41 62.26 -40.51
CA ALA A 585 23.08 63.55 -40.44
C ALA A 585 23.85 63.88 -41.72
N ILE A 586 24.49 62.90 -42.36
CA ILE A 586 25.17 63.06 -43.65
C ILE A 586 24.15 63.39 -44.75
N ALA A 587 23.04 62.70 -44.84
CA ALA A 587 22.03 62.99 -45.83
C ALA A 587 21.43 64.40 -45.67
N PHE A 588 21.19 64.83 -44.43
CA PHE A 588 20.75 66.19 -44.12
C PHE A 588 21.79 67.25 -44.51
N GLY A 589 23.06 67.01 -44.19
CA GLY A 589 24.17 67.88 -44.54
C GLY A 589 24.29 68.01 -46.07
N THR A 590 24.10 66.93 -46.83
CA THR A 590 24.10 66.91 -48.28
C THR A 590 22.95 67.73 -48.85
N ALA A 591 21.76 67.62 -48.32
CA ALA A 591 20.63 68.43 -48.72
C ALA A 591 20.87 69.93 -48.52
N LEU A 592 21.41 70.27 -47.35
CA LEU A 592 21.75 71.67 -47.04
C LEU A 592 22.83 72.22 -47.95
N ALA A 593 23.91 71.48 -48.24
CA ALA A 593 24.98 71.89 -49.15
C ALA A 593 24.48 72.03 -50.57
N ALA A 594 23.64 71.13 -51.08
CA ALA A 594 23.01 71.21 -52.38
C ALA A 594 22.14 72.46 -52.53
N ALA A 595 21.37 72.81 -51.46
CA ALA A 595 20.55 74.01 -51.45
C ALA A 595 21.30 75.32 -51.44
N LEU A 596 22.47 75.35 -50.73
CA LEU A 596 23.29 76.56 -50.56
C LEU A 596 24.28 76.84 -51.70
N ALA A 597 24.67 75.81 -52.45
CA ALA A 597 25.63 75.91 -53.50
C ALA A 597 25.23 75.23 -54.82
N PRO A 598 24.18 75.69 -55.50
CA PRO A 598 23.61 75.04 -56.68
C PRO A 598 24.62 74.91 -57.84
N GLY A 599 25.61 75.83 -57.96
CA GLY A 599 26.67 75.78 -58.98
C GLY A 599 27.66 74.60 -58.83
N TYR A 600 27.70 73.93 -57.68
CA TYR A 600 28.53 72.75 -57.40
C TYR A 600 27.68 71.48 -57.14
N LEU A 601 26.46 71.45 -57.66
CA LEU A 601 25.46 70.39 -57.39
C LEU A 601 26.02 68.98 -57.62
N ASN A 602 26.71 68.75 -58.73
CA ASN A 602 27.30 67.45 -59.09
C ASN A 602 28.34 67.00 -58.05
N VAL A 603 29.20 67.92 -57.60
CA VAL A 603 30.21 67.64 -56.61
C VAL A 603 29.60 67.35 -55.24
N VAL A 604 28.64 68.17 -54.81
CA VAL A 604 27.95 68.01 -53.57
C VAL A 604 27.17 66.68 -53.52
N ALA A 605 26.46 66.34 -54.59
CA ALA A 605 25.73 65.07 -54.68
C ALA A 605 26.65 63.86 -54.66
N MET A 606 27.83 63.94 -55.38
CA MET A 606 28.82 62.90 -55.39
C MET A 606 29.43 62.65 -53.99
N VAL A 607 29.93 63.74 -53.39
CA VAL A 607 30.54 63.63 -52.03
C VAL A 607 29.56 63.16 -51.01
N GLY A 608 28.30 63.67 -51.07
CA GLY A 608 27.23 63.26 -50.16
C GLY A 608 26.84 61.80 -50.33
N ALA A 609 26.63 61.32 -51.57
CA ALA A 609 26.30 59.93 -51.84
C ALA A 609 27.45 58.97 -51.39
N LEU A 610 28.71 59.32 -51.63
CA LEU A 610 29.85 58.54 -51.19
C LEU A 610 29.97 58.51 -49.68
N ALA A 611 29.80 59.63 -48.99
CA ALA A 611 29.84 59.72 -47.56
C ALA A 611 28.63 58.92 -46.90
N LEU A 612 27.48 59.02 -47.48
CA LEU A 612 26.28 58.25 -47.06
C LEU A 612 26.53 56.75 -47.22
N ALA A 613 27.05 56.33 -48.36
CA ALA A 613 27.35 54.93 -48.63
C ALA A 613 28.44 54.40 -47.70
N LEU A 614 29.51 55.11 -47.45
CA LEU A 614 30.59 54.73 -46.55
C LEU A 614 30.09 54.65 -45.08
N SER A 615 29.30 55.61 -44.65
CA SER A 615 28.71 55.60 -43.29
C SER A 615 27.72 54.44 -43.07
N THR A 616 26.90 54.15 -44.04
CA THR A 616 25.97 53.02 -44.01
C THR A 616 26.75 51.70 -44.01
N LEU A 617 27.77 51.55 -44.87
CA LEU A 617 28.61 50.37 -44.90
C LEU A 617 29.38 50.19 -43.60
N TRP A 618 29.86 51.27 -42.97
CA TRP A 618 30.49 51.21 -41.66
C TRP A 618 29.52 50.76 -40.57
N VAL A 619 28.28 51.23 -40.53
CA VAL A 619 27.26 50.77 -39.60
C VAL A 619 27.02 49.28 -39.79
N VAL A 620 26.89 48.80 -41.01
CA VAL A 620 26.73 47.39 -41.35
C VAL A 620 27.94 46.56 -40.90
N ALA A 621 29.17 46.99 -41.27
CA ALA A 621 30.43 46.27 -40.97
C ALA A 621 30.73 46.24 -39.48
N SER A 622 30.46 47.31 -38.75
CA SER A 622 30.68 47.42 -37.30
C SER A 622 29.77 46.57 -36.45
N GLY A 623 28.75 45.96 -37.07
CA GLY A 623 27.79 45.13 -36.34
C GLY A 623 26.86 45.89 -35.38
N ARG A 624 26.81 47.22 -35.47
CA ARG A 624 26.02 48.09 -34.58
C ARG A 624 24.53 48.17 -34.94
N LEU A 625 24.06 47.30 -35.81
CA LEU A 625 22.60 47.13 -36.11
C LEU A 625 21.84 46.40 -34.99
N GLY A 626 22.43 46.19 -33.79
CA GLY A 626 21.72 45.64 -32.64
C GLY A 626 20.76 46.67 -32.05
N VAL A 627 19.52 46.28 -31.90
CA VAL A 627 18.53 47.01 -31.06
C VAL A 627 19.13 47.09 -29.64
N ALA A 628 19.21 48.26 -29.03
CA ALA A 628 19.55 48.39 -27.64
C ALA A 628 18.54 47.55 -26.81
N SER A 629 19.02 46.46 -26.21
CA SER A 629 18.20 45.68 -25.28
C SER A 629 17.68 46.64 -24.21
N PRO A 630 16.36 46.67 -23.91
CA PRO A 630 15.89 47.37 -22.73
C PRO A 630 16.66 46.77 -21.56
N VAL A 631 17.36 47.59 -20.80
CA VAL A 631 18.08 47.21 -19.58
C VAL A 631 17.08 46.56 -18.66
N THR A 632 17.02 45.22 -18.63
CA THR A 632 16.37 44.49 -17.58
C THR A 632 17.18 44.76 -16.31
N ARG A 633 16.74 45.73 -15.51
CA ARG A 633 17.17 45.81 -14.12
C ARG A 633 16.89 44.44 -13.50
N PRO A 634 17.87 43.77 -12.86
CA PRO A 634 17.56 42.59 -12.07
C PRO A 634 16.55 43.03 -11.03
N VAL A 635 15.39 42.34 -11.02
CA VAL A 635 14.43 42.44 -9.92
C VAL A 635 15.19 41.90 -8.71
N THR A 636 15.69 42.82 -7.90
CA THR A 636 16.22 42.50 -6.57
C THR A 636 15.09 41.77 -5.83
N ALA A 637 15.37 40.51 -5.47
CA ALA A 637 14.53 39.69 -4.61
C ALA A 637 14.10 40.56 -3.41
N ALA A 638 12.80 40.86 -3.35
CA ALA A 638 12.20 41.50 -2.21
C ALA A 638 12.44 40.61 -1.00
N SER A 639 13.24 41.10 -0.07
CA SER A 639 13.45 40.54 1.26
C SER A 639 12.09 40.26 1.89
N ARG A 640 11.80 39.00 2.22
CA ARG A 640 10.68 38.59 3.08
C ARG A 640 10.83 39.30 4.41
N PRO A 641 9.75 39.87 4.97
CA PRO A 641 9.76 40.31 6.35
C PRO A 641 9.89 39.10 7.29
N PRO A 642 10.50 39.25 8.48
CA PRO A 642 10.60 38.17 9.45
C PRO A 642 9.20 37.82 9.97
N PRO A 643 8.94 36.55 10.31
CA PRO A 643 7.66 36.11 10.90
C PRO A 643 7.51 36.68 12.31
N PRO A 644 6.24 36.88 12.79
CA PRO A 644 5.96 37.30 14.14
C PRO A 644 6.26 36.23 15.20
#